data_dfeed19357e29e9eb6821842197d7af2
#
_entry.id   dfeed19357e29e9eb6821842197d7af2
#
_cell.length_a   1.000
_cell.length_b   1.000
_cell.length_c   1.000
_cell.angle_alpha   90.00
_cell.angle_beta   90.00
_cell.angle_gamma   90.00
#
_symmetry.space_group_name_H-M   'P 1'
#
loop_
_entity.id
_entity.type
_entity.pdbx_description
1 polymer ?
#
loop_
_entity_poly.entity_id
_entity_poly.type
_entity_poly.pdbx_seq_one_letter_code
_entity_poly.pdbx_strand_id
1 'polypeptide(L)'
;PTHRDALLNKVARVAEDGALHIDAELLDGEALNLEALAERLGLAARHPLDAVQAQHFDLAASWAQCLEEILVRSARHLRTLAPARTLAVSGGAWVRNRLGGRFLAECGFESVHLAPAADGLATALGAALFARHALLDETRTPVDCTATPESPSAWDALATRVGLHGSPCSDAQRDEAGLQTLLGGGSVAWCYGGAEVSPEALSTRCVLALPTSLDDHGLRAAQRALAGFGTSGLPIVCALADEAHSLFCASTSAAFDGLQEAQLQSTRARVRVHLVNPSRQPQLAQLLSQVRAARGTSLVCSESLQLAAAQHGTSTEGLLRLYLAARMDLLVSDRRLWRRAEQPAVVHAQRHEQDPALSTTWACPACQGVLTRAGQQAQCSNCGKQYVRDEGIWRFFHPHEPMQGDVTEAVKAFYEKQPFPHYDERESVQTLLTKSRRGIYARLLDEQIPHDATVLEVGCGTGQLSNFLGIGARRVTGADLCLNSLRLAEGFRSSQGLDNVRFVQMNLFKPAFATGAFDVVMCNGVLHHTADPYGGFVGIARLVKPGGHIVIGLYNQYGRLLLDARRKVFQATGGRMRWIDGYLRTTKMSRDKQESWFNDQYRHPHESKHTMGEVLEWFDKNGFDFVHGVPPLSPWEDFTTEERLFEPASPGNALERGLAQTKMIISGSREGGFYIMIGKKRGAA
;
A
#
# COMPACT_ATOMS: atom_id res chain seq x y z
N PRO A 1 -30.34 -0.75 12.12
CA PRO A 1 -29.48 0.25 12.78
C PRO A 1 -30.18 0.80 14.02
N THR A 2 -29.83 0.27 15.18
CA THR A 2 -30.49 0.53 16.47
C THR A 2 -30.13 1.90 17.03
N HIS A 3 -29.04 2.51 16.58
CA HIS A 3 -28.52 3.78 17.12
C HIS A 3 -28.92 5.02 16.31
N ARG A 4 -29.65 4.88 15.18
CA ARG A 4 -30.00 6.00 14.30
C ARG A 4 -30.74 7.12 15.04
N ASP A 5 -31.80 6.79 15.77
CA ASP A 5 -32.61 7.78 16.46
C ASP A 5 -31.86 8.42 17.64
N ALA A 6 -30.99 7.64 18.30
CA ALA A 6 -30.10 8.20 19.31
C ALA A 6 -29.10 9.20 18.73
N LEU A 7 -28.52 8.92 17.57
CA LEU A 7 -27.63 9.83 16.85
C LEU A 7 -28.34 11.12 16.45
N LEU A 8 -29.54 11.03 15.84
CA LEU A 8 -30.33 12.19 15.41
C LEU A 8 -30.87 13.04 16.56
N ASN A 9 -31.11 12.46 17.72
CA ASN A 9 -31.67 13.18 18.87
C ASN A 9 -30.63 13.67 19.87
N LYS A 10 -29.51 12.94 20.02
CA LYS A 10 -28.52 13.19 21.06
C LYS A 10 -27.18 13.73 20.55
N VAL A 11 -26.86 13.55 19.28
CA VAL A 11 -25.55 13.89 18.71
C VAL A 11 -25.66 14.99 17.66
N ALA A 12 -26.59 14.84 16.71
CA ALA A 12 -26.74 15.75 15.58
C ALA A 12 -28.22 16.05 15.36
N ARG A 13 -28.68 17.22 15.69
CA ARG A 13 -30.07 17.66 15.44
C ARG A 13 -30.12 18.38 14.12
N VAL A 14 -31.11 18.04 13.31
CA VAL A 14 -31.42 18.78 12.08
C VAL A 14 -32.71 19.56 12.31
N ALA A 15 -32.61 20.86 12.30
CA ALA A 15 -33.79 21.75 12.38
C ALA A 15 -34.65 21.66 11.13
N GLU A 16 -35.86 22.23 11.18
CA GLU A 16 -36.79 22.22 10.03
C GLU A 16 -36.24 23.03 8.84
N ASP A 17 -35.40 24.01 9.11
CA ASP A 17 -34.70 24.82 8.13
C ASP A 17 -33.46 24.12 7.54
N GLY A 18 -33.21 22.86 7.90
CA GLY A 18 -32.06 22.09 7.44
C GLY A 18 -30.74 22.42 8.16
N ALA A 19 -30.74 23.34 9.13
CA ALA A 19 -29.55 23.64 9.90
C ALA A 19 -29.14 22.45 10.78
N LEU A 20 -27.84 22.13 10.75
CA LEU A 20 -27.25 21.06 11.55
C LEU A 20 -26.70 21.64 12.86
N HIS A 21 -27.19 21.12 13.99
CA HIS A 21 -26.69 21.45 15.31
C HIS A 21 -26.00 20.22 15.92
N ILE A 22 -24.69 20.36 16.15
CA ILE A 22 -23.91 19.36 16.90
C ILE A 22 -23.62 19.97 18.27
N ASP A 23 -23.77 19.15 19.32
CA ASP A 23 -23.51 19.57 20.68
C ASP A 23 -22.01 19.86 20.83
N ALA A 24 -21.69 21.06 21.34
CA ALA A 24 -20.30 21.52 21.51
C ALA A 24 -19.47 20.60 22.46
N GLU A 25 -20.10 19.92 23.42
CA GLU A 25 -19.45 18.96 24.29
C GLU A 25 -18.90 17.73 23.57
N LEU A 26 -19.43 17.45 22.37
CA LEU A 26 -18.98 16.36 21.52
C LEU A 26 -17.80 16.74 20.61
N LEU A 27 -17.37 17.99 20.68
CA LEU A 27 -16.26 18.51 19.87
C LEU A 27 -15.05 18.82 20.76
N ASP A 28 -13.90 18.34 20.33
CA ASP A 28 -12.58 18.72 20.85
C ASP A 28 -11.83 19.47 19.74
N GLY A 29 -12.02 20.79 19.72
CA GLY A 29 -11.63 21.62 18.58
C GLY A 29 -12.41 21.26 17.32
N GLU A 30 -11.72 20.82 16.26
CA GLU A 30 -12.35 20.36 15.00
C GLU A 30 -12.62 18.85 14.97
N ALA A 31 -12.27 18.10 16.02
CA ALA A 31 -12.42 16.66 16.09
C ALA A 31 -13.59 16.25 17.01
N LEU A 32 -14.17 15.07 16.72
CA LEU A 32 -15.16 14.46 17.62
C LEU A 32 -14.49 13.91 18.87
N ASN A 33 -15.04 14.27 20.04
CA ASN A 33 -14.70 13.64 21.32
C ASN A 33 -15.34 12.24 21.38
N LEU A 34 -14.57 11.22 21.07
CA LEU A 34 -15.06 9.85 20.95
C LEU A 34 -15.50 9.27 22.29
N GLU A 35 -14.90 9.69 23.40
CA GLU A 35 -15.29 9.23 24.75
C GLU A 35 -16.66 9.80 25.14
N ALA A 36 -16.85 11.10 24.98
CA ALA A 36 -18.16 11.74 25.21
C ALA A 36 -19.26 11.20 24.30
N LEU A 37 -18.91 10.91 23.04
CA LEU A 37 -19.85 10.29 22.08
C LEU A 37 -20.25 8.88 22.54
N ALA A 38 -19.30 8.05 22.94
CA ALA A 38 -19.53 6.69 23.39
C ALA A 38 -20.42 6.68 24.66
N GLU A 39 -20.14 7.54 25.63
CA GLU A 39 -20.94 7.72 26.83
C GLU A 39 -22.39 8.13 26.51
N ARG A 40 -22.56 9.12 25.62
CA ARG A 40 -23.87 9.62 25.21
C ARG A 40 -24.72 8.57 24.48
N LEU A 41 -24.09 7.66 23.75
CA LEU A 41 -24.73 6.54 23.07
C LEU A 41 -24.90 5.31 23.96
N GLY A 42 -24.35 5.31 25.18
CA GLY A 42 -24.36 4.15 26.08
C GLY A 42 -23.49 2.99 25.56
N LEU A 43 -22.44 3.30 24.81
CA LEU A 43 -21.51 2.33 24.22
C LEU A 43 -20.15 2.42 24.89
N ALA A 44 -19.47 1.29 25.00
CA ALA A 44 -18.05 1.31 25.39
C ALA A 44 -17.21 1.79 24.17
N ALA A 45 -16.29 2.72 24.42
CA ALA A 45 -15.33 3.10 23.41
C ALA A 45 -14.45 1.89 23.06
N ARG A 46 -14.40 1.53 21.77
CA ARG A 46 -13.58 0.42 21.31
C ARG A 46 -12.11 0.84 21.24
N HIS A 47 -11.24 0.09 21.88
CA HIS A 47 -9.82 0.26 21.65
C HIS A 47 -9.48 -0.09 20.18
N PRO A 48 -8.56 0.63 19.52
CA PRO A 48 -8.19 0.36 18.11
C PRO A 48 -7.78 -1.09 17.84
N LEU A 49 -7.25 -1.79 18.84
CA LEU A 49 -6.82 -3.19 18.76
C LEU A 49 -7.92 -4.21 19.06
N ASP A 50 -9.09 -3.78 19.54
CA ASP A 50 -10.19 -4.70 19.81
C ASP A 50 -10.85 -5.18 18.50
N ALA A 51 -11.28 -6.44 18.49
CA ALA A 51 -11.99 -7.00 17.36
C ALA A 51 -13.28 -6.23 17.03
N VAL A 52 -13.58 -6.03 15.75
CA VAL A 52 -14.82 -5.41 15.31
C VAL A 52 -15.97 -6.39 15.51
N GLN A 53 -16.94 -6.00 16.33
CA GLN A 53 -18.11 -6.77 16.67
C GLN A 53 -19.36 -6.30 15.89
N ALA A 54 -20.45 -7.06 15.94
CA ALA A 54 -21.71 -6.74 15.27
C ALA A 54 -22.24 -5.34 15.65
N GLN A 55 -22.10 -4.93 16.91
CA GLN A 55 -22.51 -3.60 17.39
C GLN A 55 -21.75 -2.45 16.69
N HIS A 56 -20.49 -2.65 16.31
CA HIS A 56 -19.72 -1.62 15.60
C HIS A 56 -20.20 -1.46 14.16
N PHE A 57 -20.59 -2.55 13.50
CA PHE A 57 -21.23 -2.49 12.18
C PHE A 57 -22.60 -1.82 12.25
N ASP A 58 -23.38 -2.10 13.28
CA ASP A 58 -24.69 -1.47 13.49
C ASP A 58 -24.56 0.02 13.78
N LEU A 59 -23.57 0.44 14.57
CA LEU A 59 -23.26 1.85 14.79
C LEU A 59 -22.85 2.55 13.49
N ALA A 60 -21.98 1.94 12.70
CA ALA A 60 -21.55 2.50 11.41
C ALA A 60 -22.71 2.64 10.42
N ALA A 61 -23.59 1.63 10.36
CA ALA A 61 -24.82 1.67 9.54
C ALA A 61 -25.80 2.74 10.03
N SER A 62 -25.94 2.90 11.36
CA SER A 62 -26.78 3.94 11.98
C SER A 62 -26.25 5.34 11.67
N TRP A 63 -24.92 5.52 11.72
CA TRP A 63 -24.26 6.78 11.36
C TRP A 63 -24.48 7.14 9.88
N ALA A 64 -24.31 6.17 8.98
CA ALA A 64 -24.59 6.37 7.55
C ALA A 64 -26.03 6.81 7.29
N GLN A 65 -27.02 6.16 7.94
CA GLN A 65 -28.42 6.54 7.82
C GLN A 65 -28.72 7.92 8.44
N CYS A 66 -28.07 8.25 9.56
CA CYS A 66 -28.18 9.58 10.15
C CYS A 66 -27.71 10.65 9.16
N LEU A 67 -26.53 10.45 8.54
CA LEU A 67 -25.99 11.36 7.54
C LEU A 67 -26.92 11.49 6.32
N GLU A 68 -27.46 10.38 5.82
CA GLU A 68 -28.44 10.39 4.73
C GLU A 68 -29.67 11.24 5.07
N GLU A 69 -30.23 11.09 6.27
CA GLU A 69 -31.39 11.85 6.71
C GLU A 69 -31.10 13.35 6.84
N ILE A 70 -29.92 13.71 7.40
CA ILE A 70 -29.46 15.11 7.48
C ILE A 70 -29.44 15.73 6.09
N LEU A 71 -28.80 15.05 5.14
CA LEU A 71 -28.62 15.57 3.79
C LEU A 71 -29.94 15.67 3.01
N VAL A 72 -30.86 14.71 3.18
CA VAL A 72 -32.19 14.78 2.58
C VAL A 72 -33.01 15.96 3.14
N ARG A 73 -32.97 16.20 4.45
CA ARG A 73 -33.68 17.36 5.05
C ARG A 73 -33.09 18.67 4.56
N SER A 74 -31.75 18.79 4.52
CA SER A 74 -31.08 19.96 3.97
C SER A 74 -31.43 20.21 2.49
N ALA A 75 -31.49 19.14 1.68
CA ALA A 75 -31.87 19.24 0.28
C ALA A 75 -33.34 19.66 0.08
N ARG A 76 -34.28 19.16 0.90
CA ARG A 76 -35.69 19.61 0.90
C ARG A 76 -35.78 21.10 1.23
N HIS A 77 -35.06 21.54 2.25
CA HIS A 77 -35.03 22.94 2.62
C HIS A 77 -34.45 23.80 1.50
N LEU A 78 -33.31 23.38 0.93
CA LEU A 78 -32.69 24.06 -0.21
C LEU A 78 -33.68 24.21 -1.38
N ARG A 79 -34.51 23.20 -1.64
CA ARG A 79 -35.56 23.26 -2.69
C ARG A 79 -36.60 24.31 -2.42
N THR A 80 -36.92 24.61 -1.16
CA THR A 80 -37.84 25.70 -0.81
C THR A 80 -37.25 27.09 -1.01
N LEU A 81 -35.94 27.22 -0.78
CA LEU A 81 -35.20 28.47 -0.97
C LEU A 81 -34.91 28.78 -2.43
N ALA A 82 -34.66 27.75 -3.23
CA ALA A 82 -34.30 27.87 -4.64
C ALA A 82 -35.14 26.90 -5.48
N PRO A 83 -36.12 27.37 -6.28
CA PRO A 83 -37.00 26.52 -7.08
C PRO A 83 -36.31 25.97 -8.35
N ALA A 84 -35.06 25.52 -8.19
CA ALA A 84 -34.28 24.93 -9.27
C ALA A 84 -34.71 23.48 -9.52
N ARG A 85 -34.74 23.03 -10.78
CA ARG A 85 -35.09 21.65 -11.14
C ARG A 85 -33.91 20.68 -10.92
N THR A 86 -32.68 21.18 -11.00
CA THR A 86 -31.44 20.39 -10.87
C THR A 86 -30.75 20.70 -9.56
N LEU A 87 -30.36 19.66 -8.83
CA LEU A 87 -29.48 19.74 -7.67
C LEU A 87 -28.05 19.39 -8.08
N ALA A 88 -27.12 20.32 -7.86
CA ALA A 88 -25.69 20.02 -7.99
C ALA A 88 -25.13 19.62 -6.62
N VAL A 89 -24.40 18.50 -6.56
CA VAL A 89 -23.78 17.99 -5.34
C VAL A 89 -22.29 17.75 -5.55
N SER A 90 -21.52 18.05 -4.51
CA SER A 90 -20.08 17.83 -4.45
C SER A 90 -19.69 17.34 -3.06
N GLY A 91 -18.59 16.60 -2.95
CA GLY A 91 -18.06 16.07 -1.69
C GLY A 91 -18.12 14.55 -1.60
N GLY A 92 -17.08 13.95 -1.00
CA GLY A 92 -16.89 12.49 -0.96
C GLY A 92 -17.97 11.70 -0.23
N ALA A 93 -18.76 12.33 0.64
CA ALA A 93 -19.89 11.69 1.32
C ALA A 93 -21.00 11.27 0.35
N TRP A 94 -21.17 11.94 -0.76
CA TRP A 94 -22.22 11.70 -1.75
C TRP A 94 -21.96 10.48 -2.61
N VAL A 95 -20.71 10.28 -2.92
CA VAL A 95 -20.24 9.22 -3.79
C VAL A 95 -20.39 7.84 -3.14
N ARG A 96 -20.32 7.77 -1.81
CA ARG A 96 -20.35 6.52 -1.03
C ARG A 96 -21.73 6.16 -0.48
N ASN A 97 -22.72 7.07 -0.52
CA ASN A 97 -24.02 6.90 0.09
C ASN A 97 -25.15 6.84 -0.95
N ARG A 98 -26.29 6.25 -0.58
CA ARG A 98 -27.48 5.99 -1.40
C ARG A 98 -28.33 7.24 -1.70
N LEU A 99 -27.73 8.41 -1.75
CA LEU A 99 -28.43 9.68 -1.66
C LEU A 99 -29.05 10.14 -2.99
N GLY A 100 -28.46 9.78 -4.13
CA GLY A 100 -28.94 10.27 -5.42
C GLY A 100 -30.40 9.93 -5.70
N GLY A 101 -30.81 8.67 -5.52
CA GLY A 101 -32.20 8.22 -5.69
C GLY A 101 -33.15 8.85 -4.69
N ARG A 102 -32.72 9.07 -3.43
CA ARG A 102 -33.54 9.73 -2.41
C ARG A 102 -33.78 11.20 -2.70
N PHE A 103 -32.80 11.93 -3.24
CA PHE A 103 -32.98 13.33 -3.62
C PHE A 103 -34.03 13.51 -4.70
N LEU A 104 -34.00 12.65 -5.72
CA LEU A 104 -35.02 12.67 -6.77
C LEU A 104 -36.39 12.28 -6.23
N ALA A 105 -36.49 11.21 -5.45
CA ALA A 105 -37.77 10.70 -4.95
C ALA A 105 -38.40 11.55 -3.84
N GLU A 106 -37.55 12.13 -2.95
CA GLU A 106 -38.02 12.73 -1.72
C GLU A 106 -37.91 14.26 -1.66
N CYS A 107 -37.07 14.88 -2.50
CA CYS A 107 -36.80 16.32 -2.44
C CYS A 107 -37.40 17.11 -3.60
N GLY A 108 -38.01 16.47 -4.59
CA GLY A 108 -38.68 17.13 -5.71
C GLY A 108 -37.75 17.72 -6.77
N PHE A 109 -36.51 17.26 -6.85
CA PHE A 109 -35.59 17.59 -7.96
C PHE A 109 -35.87 16.67 -9.15
N GLU A 110 -35.73 17.19 -10.35
CA GLU A 110 -35.89 16.43 -11.60
C GLU A 110 -34.56 15.75 -12.02
N SER A 111 -33.42 16.33 -11.63
CA SER A 111 -32.11 15.78 -11.87
C SER A 111 -31.13 16.11 -10.75
N VAL A 112 -30.13 15.24 -10.58
CA VAL A 112 -29.00 15.46 -9.66
C VAL A 112 -27.70 15.41 -10.47
N HIS A 113 -26.91 16.46 -10.42
CA HIS A 113 -25.61 16.55 -11.06
C HIS A 113 -24.52 16.32 -10.01
N LEU A 114 -23.73 15.30 -10.20
CA LEU A 114 -22.53 15.05 -9.38
C LEU A 114 -21.33 15.80 -9.99
N ALA A 115 -20.69 16.62 -9.18
CA ALA A 115 -19.44 17.26 -9.62
C ALA A 115 -18.41 16.19 -9.98
N PRO A 116 -17.68 16.34 -11.10
CA PRO A 116 -16.73 15.33 -11.59
C PRO A 116 -15.58 15.04 -10.62
N ALA A 117 -15.32 15.95 -9.67
CA ALA A 117 -14.38 15.72 -8.58
C ALA A 117 -15.13 15.90 -7.26
N ALA A 118 -15.25 14.86 -6.47
CA ALA A 118 -16.04 14.85 -5.24
C ALA A 118 -15.23 14.93 -3.94
N ASP A 119 -13.91 15.17 -4.04
CA ASP A 119 -12.96 15.17 -2.91
C ASP A 119 -12.09 16.43 -2.86
N GLY A 120 -10.90 16.36 -2.27
CA GLY A 120 -9.96 17.47 -2.19
C GLY A 120 -9.57 18.10 -3.54
N LEU A 121 -9.59 17.31 -4.63
CA LEU A 121 -9.40 17.80 -6.00
C LEU A 121 -10.56 18.70 -6.45
N ALA A 122 -11.79 18.41 -6.02
CA ALA A 122 -12.95 19.28 -6.27
C ALA A 122 -12.76 20.67 -5.66
N THR A 123 -12.17 20.73 -4.47
CA THR A 123 -11.87 22.00 -3.80
C THR A 123 -10.86 22.82 -4.59
N ALA A 124 -9.79 22.20 -5.09
CA ALA A 124 -8.79 22.88 -5.90
C ALA A 124 -9.36 23.34 -7.26
N LEU A 125 -10.11 22.48 -7.95
CA LEU A 125 -10.80 22.82 -9.19
C LEU A 125 -11.82 23.94 -8.97
N GLY A 126 -12.63 23.82 -7.91
CA GLY A 126 -13.64 24.82 -7.54
C GLY A 126 -13.01 26.18 -7.23
N ALA A 127 -11.88 26.20 -6.53
CA ALA A 127 -11.12 27.42 -6.26
C ALA A 127 -10.58 28.07 -7.55
N ALA A 128 -10.04 27.28 -8.47
CA ALA A 128 -9.57 27.75 -9.76
C ALA A 128 -10.71 28.30 -10.63
N LEU A 129 -11.85 27.62 -10.69
CA LEU A 129 -13.04 28.08 -11.42
C LEU A 129 -13.66 29.32 -10.78
N PHE A 130 -13.67 29.41 -9.46
CA PHE A 130 -14.12 30.59 -8.75
C PHE A 130 -13.22 31.80 -9.07
N ALA A 131 -11.89 31.63 -9.01
CA ALA A 131 -10.96 32.67 -9.40
C ALA A 131 -11.19 33.13 -10.85
N ARG A 132 -11.34 32.17 -11.77
CA ARG A 132 -11.55 32.49 -13.19
C ARG A 132 -12.87 33.22 -13.46
N HIS A 133 -13.98 32.72 -12.92
CA HIS A 133 -15.32 33.18 -13.31
C HIS A 133 -15.93 34.21 -12.35
N ALA A 134 -15.48 34.25 -11.08
CA ALA A 134 -16.01 35.21 -10.10
C ALA A 134 -15.05 36.36 -9.80
N LEU A 135 -13.73 36.12 -9.82
CA LEU A 135 -12.74 37.20 -9.56
C LEU A 135 -12.23 37.83 -10.83
N LEU A 136 -12.02 37.08 -11.90
CA LEU A 136 -11.52 37.59 -13.18
C LEU A 136 -12.64 37.87 -14.19
N ASP A 137 -13.88 37.57 -13.86
CA ASP A 137 -15.10 37.79 -14.69
C ASP A 137 -14.99 37.18 -16.10
N GLU A 138 -14.27 36.07 -16.25
CA GLU A 138 -14.16 35.38 -17.52
C GLU A 138 -15.44 34.58 -17.84
N THR A 139 -15.79 34.52 -19.12
CA THR A 139 -16.96 33.80 -19.60
C THR A 139 -16.87 32.28 -19.21
N ARG A 140 -17.97 31.74 -18.73
CA ARG A 140 -18.07 30.31 -18.39
C ARG A 140 -17.96 29.47 -19.64
N THR A 141 -16.98 28.56 -19.64
CA THR A 141 -16.75 27.57 -20.71
C THR A 141 -16.79 26.17 -20.11
N PRO A 142 -17.23 25.16 -20.87
CA PRO A 142 -17.10 23.78 -20.44
C PRO A 142 -15.64 23.45 -20.09
N VAL A 143 -15.44 22.78 -18.95
CA VAL A 143 -14.12 22.35 -18.50
C VAL A 143 -13.98 20.88 -18.84
N ASP A 144 -12.95 20.54 -19.59
CA ASP A 144 -12.53 19.16 -19.75
C ASP A 144 -11.75 18.74 -18.49
N CYS A 145 -12.31 17.77 -17.77
CA CYS A 145 -11.72 17.24 -16.54
C CYS A 145 -10.84 16.03 -16.81
N THR A 146 -10.46 15.76 -18.05
CA THR A 146 -9.49 14.70 -18.38
C THR A 146 -8.08 15.29 -18.46
N ALA A 147 -7.11 14.60 -17.85
CA ALA A 147 -5.70 14.96 -18.04
C ALA A 147 -5.25 14.58 -19.45
N THR A 148 -4.24 15.26 -19.97
CA THR A 148 -3.60 14.88 -21.21
C THR A 148 -3.10 13.45 -21.15
N PRO A 149 -3.38 12.60 -22.16
CA PRO A 149 -2.86 11.24 -22.21
C PRO A 149 -1.32 11.24 -22.11
N GLU A 150 -0.78 10.33 -21.30
CA GLU A 150 0.66 10.13 -21.27
C GLU A 150 1.14 9.55 -22.61
N SER A 151 2.35 9.94 -23.02
CA SER A 151 2.90 9.45 -24.29
C SER A 151 3.15 7.93 -24.22
N PRO A 152 2.96 7.19 -25.33
CA PRO A 152 3.29 5.77 -25.38
C PRO A 152 4.75 5.47 -24.98
N SER A 153 5.68 6.38 -25.26
CA SER A 153 7.09 6.26 -24.87
C SER A 153 7.31 6.28 -23.36
N ALA A 154 6.46 7.01 -22.61
CA ALA A 154 6.54 7.02 -21.14
C ALA A 154 6.15 5.64 -20.55
N TRP A 155 5.12 5.01 -21.11
CA TRP A 155 4.73 3.64 -20.75
C TRP A 155 5.85 2.63 -21.05
N ASP A 156 6.51 2.75 -22.21
CA ASP A 156 7.57 1.83 -22.61
C ASP A 156 8.83 1.97 -21.76
N ALA A 157 9.26 3.20 -21.53
CA ALA A 157 10.42 3.47 -20.69
C ALA A 157 10.21 2.94 -19.27
N LEU A 158 9.00 3.14 -18.72
CA LEU A 158 8.67 2.69 -17.40
C LEU A 158 8.51 1.16 -17.32
N ALA A 159 7.82 0.55 -18.28
CA ALA A 159 7.66 -0.90 -18.34
C ALA A 159 9.01 -1.61 -18.44
N THR A 160 9.92 -1.08 -19.26
CA THR A 160 11.29 -1.60 -19.37
C THR A 160 12.05 -1.50 -18.04
N ARG A 161 11.93 -0.36 -17.35
CA ARG A 161 12.58 -0.14 -16.05
C ARG A 161 12.08 -1.11 -14.98
N VAL A 162 10.81 -1.49 -15.01
CA VAL A 162 10.21 -2.44 -14.05
C VAL A 162 10.19 -3.89 -14.55
N GLY A 163 10.84 -4.20 -15.67
CA GLY A 163 10.96 -5.57 -16.20
C GLY A 163 9.67 -6.13 -16.80
N LEU A 164 8.72 -5.27 -17.21
CA LEU A 164 7.48 -5.70 -17.85
C LEU A 164 7.58 -5.64 -19.37
N HIS A 165 7.02 -6.64 -20.04
CA HIS A 165 6.95 -6.71 -21.49
C HIS A 165 5.54 -6.41 -21.99
N GLY A 166 5.38 -5.31 -22.72
CA GLY A 166 4.13 -4.93 -23.37
C GLY A 166 4.18 -5.14 -24.86
N SER A 167 3.19 -5.83 -25.42
CA SER A 167 3.05 -6.06 -26.87
C SER A 167 2.32 -4.88 -27.51
N PRO A 168 2.84 -4.27 -28.60
CA PRO A 168 2.09 -3.27 -29.35
C PRO A 168 0.81 -3.89 -29.93
N CYS A 169 -0.27 -3.12 -30.00
CA CYS A 169 -1.55 -3.58 -30.51
C CYS A 169 -2.28 -2.50 -31.33
N SER A 170 -3.10 -2.95 -32.26
CA SER A 170 -4.14 -2.14 -32.88
C SER A 170 -5.38 -2.06 -31.96
N ASP A 171 -6.30 -1.15 -32.27
CA ASP A 171 -7.57 -1.04 -31.55
C ASP A 171 -8.37 -2.36 -31.59
N ALA A 172 -8.42 -3.02 -32.75
CA ALA A 172 -9.10 -4.30 -32.86
C ALA A 172 -8.46 -5.42 -32.02
N GLN A 173 -7.13 -5.48 -31.98
CA GLN A 173 -6.40 -6.45 -31.15
C GLN A 173 -6.57 -6.17 -29.68
N ARG A 174 -6.65 -4.91 -29.29
CA ARG A 174 -6.92 -4.48 -27.90
C ARG A 174 -8.30 -4.94 -27.45
N ASP A 175 -9.33 -4.64 -28.24
CA ASP A 175 -10.72 -4.94 -27.91
C ASP A 175 -10.93 -6.46 -27.88
N GLU A 176 -10.36 -7.19 -28.83
CA GLU A 176 -10.39 -8.67 -28.84
C GLU A 176 -9.69 -9.26 -27.60
N ALA A 177 -8.51 -8.75 -27.23
CA ALA A 177 -7.81 -9.22 -26.04
C ALA A 177 -8.60 -8.95 -24.75
N GLY A 178 -9.23 -7.78 -24.65
CA GLY A 178 -10.12 -7.43 -23.53
C GLY A 178 -11.31 -8.39 -23.46
N LEU A 179 -12.01 -8.59 -24.57
CA LEU A 179 -13.16 -9.49 -24.66
C LEU A 179 -12.79 -10.94 -24.27
N GLN A 180 -11.74 -11.49 -24.85
CA GLN A 180 -11.32 -12.87 -24.58
C GLN A 180 -10.91 -13.07 -23.11
N THR A 181 -10.20 -12.11 -22.53
CA THR A 181 -9.85 -12.15 -21.10
C THR A 181 -11.10 -12.14 -20.22
N LEU A 182 -12.05 -11.26 -20.51
CA LEU A 182 -13.32 -11.19 -19.77
C LEU A 182 -14.14 -12.48 -19.90
N LEU A 183 -14.31 -13.00 -21.12
CA LEU A 183 -15.04 -14.24 -21.40
C LEU A 183 -14.38 -15.45 -20.73
N GLY A 184 -13.05 -15.45 -20.60
CA GLY A 184 -12.29 -16.46 -19.86
C GLY A 184 -12.41 -16.33 -18.32
N GLY A 185 -13.17 -15.38 -17.81
CA GLY A 185 -13.35 -15.12 -16.37
C GLY A 185 -12.20 -14.34 -15.73
N GLY A 186 -11.31 -13.77 -16.54
CA GLY A 186 -10.19 -12.93 -16.09
C GLY A 186 -10.60 -11.47 -15.84
N SER A 187 -9.65 -10.70 -15.29
CA SER A 187 -9.77 -9.28 -15.00
C SER A 187 -8.96 -8.43 -15.99
N VAL A 188 -9.55 -7.31 -16.41
CA VAL A 188 -8.94 -6.38 -17.36
C VAL A 188 -8.79 -5.01 -16.72
N ALA A 189 -7.56 -4.56 -16.57
CA ALA A 189 -7.26 -3.15 -16.28
C ALA A 189 -7.35 -2.36 -17.59
N TRP A 190 -8.39 -1.55 -17.70
CA TRP A 190 -8.67 -0.74 -18.88
C TRP A 190 -8.15 0.68 -18.67
N CYS A 191 -7.07 1.04 -19.35
CA CYS A 191 -6.45 2.34 -19.24
C CYS A 191 -6.40 2.98 -20.64
N TYR A 192 -7.39 3.81 -20.96
CA TYR A 192 -7.52 4.48 -22.24
C TYR A 192 -7.65 5.99 -22.07
N GLY A 193 -6.80 6.75 -22.75
CA GLY A 193 -6.79 8.22 -22.61
C GLY A 193 -6.13 8.71 -21.32
N GLY A 194 -6.38 9.98 -21.01
CA GLY A 194 -5.84 10.64 -19.81
C GLY A 194 -6.52 10.20 -18.51
N ALA A 195 -5.90 10.54 -17.38
CA ALA A 195 -6.52 10.39 -16.08
C ALA A 195 -7.73 11.34 -15.95
N GLU A 196 -8.85 10.82 -15.45
CA GLU A 196 -9.98 11.66 -15.09
C GLU A 196 -9.71 12.37 -13.76
N VAL A 197 -10.25 13.58 -13.59
CA VAL A 197 -10.14 14.32 -12.32
C VAL A 197 -11.03 13.73 -11.22
N SER A 198 -11.90 12.79 -11.55
CA SER A 198 -12.74 12.09 -10.59
C SER A 198 -12.04 10.86 -10.00
N PRO A 199 -12.03 10.69 -8.66
CA PRO A 199 -11.55 9.45 -8.05
C PRO A 199 -12.39 8.23 -8.42
N GLU A 200 -13.60 8.42 -8.94
CA GLU A 200 -14.49 7.36 -9.46
C GLU A 200 -14.48 7.29 -10.99
N ALA A 201 -13.34 7.61 -11.60
CA ALA A 201 -13.16 7.41 -13.04
C ALA A 201 -13.42 5.94 -13.41
N LEU A 202 -14.52 5.70 -14.08
CA LEU A 202 -14.98 4.37 -14.49
C LEU A 202 -14.89 4.18 -16.00
N SER A 203 -14.41 5.18 -16.72
CA SER A 203 -14.41 5.20 -18.18
C SER A 203 -13.05 5.12 -18.81
N THR A 204 -12.05 5.80 -18.24
CA THR A 204 -10.68 5.84 -18.80
C THR A 204 -9.70 4.97 -18.06
N ARG A 205 -9.87 4.78 -16.75
CA ARG A 205 -8.98 3.99 -15.90
C ARG A 205 -9.79 3.14 -14.92
N CYS A 206 -10.23 1.98 -15.36
CA CYS A 206 -11.04 1.06 -14.55
C CYS A 206 -10.54 -0.39 -14.67
N VAL A 207 -10.94 -1.21 -13.70
CA VAL A 207 -10.80 -2.66 -13.79
C VAL A 207 -12.16 -3.25 -14.09
N LEU A 208 -12.18 -4.19 -15.03
CA LEU A 208 -13.38 -4.85 -15.52
C LEU A 208 -13.33 -6.35 -15.22
N ALA A 209 -14.46 -6.92 -14.81
CA ALA A 209 -14.65 -8.36 -14.68
C ALA A 209 -16.10 -8.74 -14.99
N LEU A 210 -16.31 -9.91 -15.59
CA LEU A 210 -17.66 -10.40 -15.83
C LEU A 210 -18.25 -11.03 -14.57
N PRO A 211 -19.50 -10.73 -14.19
CA PRO A 211 -20.18 -11.46 -13.16
C PRO A 211 -20.51 -12.88 -13.62
N THR A 212 -20.40 -13.86 -12.73
CA THR A 212 -20.74 -15.27 -13.01
C THR A 212 -22.25 -15.46 -13.18
N SER A 213 -23.03 -14.66 -12.46
CA SER A 213 -24.49 -14.56 -12.57
C SER A 213 -24.94 -13.12 -12.32
N LEU A 214 -26.12 -12.76 -12.77
CA LEU A 214 -26.67 -11.40 -12.59
C LEU A 214 -27.45 -11.23 -11.26
N ASP A 215 -27.31 -12.16 -10.34
CA ASP A 215 -27.82 -12.06 -8.98
C ASP A 215 -26.81 -11.35 -8.03
N ASP A 216 -27.24 -11.10 -6.80
CA ASP A 216 -26.42 -10.44 -5.78
C ASP A 216 -25.13 -11.26 -5.47
N HIS A 217 -25.20 -12.58 -5.58
CA HIS A 217 -24.05 -13.47 -5.32
C HIS A 217 -22.98 -13.35 -6.43
N GLY A 218 -23.39 -13.45 -7.69
CA GLY A 218 -22.45 -13.35 -8.83
C GLY A 218 -21.84 -11.97 -8.98
N LEU A 219 -22.62 -10.92 -8.76
CA LEU A 219 -22.13 -9.53 -8.75
C LEU A 219 -21.13 -9.27 -7.63
N ARG A 220 -21.42 -9.75 -6.41
CA ARG A 220 -20.48 -9.64 -5.29
C ARG A 220 -19.23 -10.53 -5.46
N ALA A 221 -19.36 -11.66 -6.15
CA ALA A 221 -18.21 -12.50 -6.49
C ALA A 221 -17.27 -11.77 -7.45
N ALA A 222 -17.81 -11.16 -8.52
CA ALA A 222 -17.02 -10.33 -9.42
C ALA A 222 -16.44 -9.10 -8.72
N GLN A 223 -17.21 -8.44 -7.87
CA GLN A 223 -16.71 -7.33 -7.04
C GLN A 223 -15.56 -7.79 -6.12
N ARG A 224 -15.66 -8.97 -5.49
CA ARG A 224 -14.56 -9.52 -4.67
C ARG A 224 -13.32 -9.84 -5.49
N ALA A 225 -13.48 -10.31 -6.72
CA ALA A 225 -12.36 -10.50 -7.64
C ALA A 225 -11.66 -9.17 -7.99
N LEU A 226 -12.42 -8.06 -7.98
CA LEU A 226 -11.92 -6.69 -8.13
C LEU A 226 -11.51 -6.05 -6.79
N ALA A 227 -11.80 -6.68 -5.65
CA ALA A 227 -11.70 -6.08 -4.29
C ALA A 227 -10.28 -5.91 -3.76
N GLY A 228 -9.25 -6.36 -4.47
CA GLY A 228 -7.86 -5.91 -4.25
C GLY A 228 -7.74 -4.38 -4.31
N PHE A 229 -8.81 -3.68 -4.72
CA PHE A 229 -8.90 -2.23 -4.92
C PHE A 229 -9.66 -1.48 -3.81
N GLY A 230 -10.18 -2.18 -2.81
CA GLY A 230 -10.57 -1.56 -1.52
C GLY A 230 -11.90 -0.83 -1.48
N THR A 231 -12.90 -1.20 -2.25
CA THR A 231 -14.22 -0.60 -2.09
C THR A 231 -15.15 -1.44 -1.22
N SER A 232 -15.63 -0.84 -0.15
CA SER A 232 -16.74 -1.33 0.66
C SER A 232 -18.03 -0.65 0.19
N GLY A 233 -18.76 -1.25 -0.72
CA GLY A 233 -19.99 -0.64 -1.22
C GLY A 233 -20.85 -1.60 -2.04
N LEU A 234 -21.86 -1.04 -2.71
CA LEU A 234 -22.61 -1.78 -3.71
C LEU A 234 -21.74 -2.06 -4.93
N PRO A 235 -21.89 -3.23 -5.59
CA PRO A 235 -21.20 -3.51 -6.84
C PRO A 235 -21.45 -2.41 -7.85
N ILE A 236 -20.39 -1.97 -8.54
CA ILE A 236 -20.51 -1.03 -9.66
C ILE A 236 -20.55 -1.85 -10.94
N VAL A 237 -21.52 -1.56 -11.81
CA VAL A 237 -21.66 -2.21 -13.09
C VAL A 237 -21.70 -1.18 -14.21
N CYS A 238 -20.94 -1.42 -15.27
CA CYS A 238 -21.04 -0.68 -16.53
C CYS A 238 -22.07 -1.36 -17.43
N ALA A 239 -22.93 -0.56 -18.06
CA ALA A 239 -23.89 -1.02 -19.05
C ALA A 239 -24.02 0.01 -20.18
N LEU A 240 -24.37 -0.44 -21.38
CA LEU A 240 -24.69 0.47 -22.47
C LEU A 240 -25.99 1.23 -22.16
N ALA A 241 -26.04 2.50 -22.50
CA ALA A 241 -27.14 3.38 -22.17
C ALA A 241 -28.49 2.91 -22.74
N ASP A 242 -28.49 2.30 -23.91
CA ASP A 242 -29.70 1.76 -24.56
C ASP A 242 -30.24 0.47 -23.91
N GLU A 243 -29.40 -0.28 -23.22
CA GLU A 243 -29.79 -1.53 -22.54
C GLU A 243 -30.22 -1.32 -21.10
N ALA A 244 -29.78 -0.25 -20.47
CA ALA A 244 -29.99 -0.01 -19.04
C ALA A 244 -31.46 0.05 -18.63
N HIS A 245 -32.33 0.60 -19.46
CA HIS A 245 -33.77 0.69 -19.19
C HIS A 245 -34.45 -0.68 -19.10
N SER A 246 -33.93 -1.68 -19.82
CA SER A 246 -34.47 -3.04 -19.83
C SER A 246 -33.91 -3.90 -18.69
N LEU A 247 -32.71 -3.59 -18.20
CA LEU A 247 -32.05 -4.37 -17.15
C LEU A 247 -32.35 -3.89 -15.73
N PHE A 248 -32.62 -2.60 -15.56
CA PHE A 248 -32.72 -2.00 -14.23
C PHE A 248 -34.10 -1.39 -13.96
N CYS A 249 -34.66 -1.68 -12.78
CA CYS A 249 -35.74 -0.88 -12.21
C CYS A 249 -35.14 0.45 -11.74
N ALA A 250 -34.99 1.39 -12.65
CA ALA A 250 -34.69 2.76 -12.28
C ALA A 250 -35.91 3.39 -11.67
N SER A 251 -35.82 3.92 -10.47
CA SER A 251 -36.92 4.69 -9.84
C SER A 251 -37.13 6.05 -10.51
N THR A 252 -36.46 6.35 -11.61
CA THR A 252 -36.54 7.65 -12.30
C THR A 252 -36.26 7.58 -13.78
N SER A 253 -37.07 8.27 -14.53
CA SER A 253 -37.06 8.45 -15.98
C SER A 253 -36.11 9.53 -16.50
N ALA A 254 -35.16 9.99 -15.74
CA ALA A 254 -34.27 11.08 -16.15
C ALA A 254 -32.98 10.58 -16.79
N ALA A 255 -32.49 11.28 -17.78
CA ALA A 255 -31.23 11.01 -18.47
C ALA A 255 -30.08 10.86 -17.49
N PHE A 256 -29.48 9.70 -17.49
CA PHE A 256 -28.38 9.36 -16.61
C PHE A 256 -27.07 9.97 -17.11
N ASP A 257 -26.63 11.03 -16.48
CA ASP A 257 -25.23 11.46 -16.57
C ASP A 257 -24.56 11.17 -15.21
N GLY A 258 -24.01 9.96 -15.04
CA GLY A 258 -23.25 9.60 -13.85
C GLY A 258 -23.57 8.23 -13.25
N LEU A 259 -23.00 7.97 -12.08
CA LEU A 259 -23.14 6.74 -11.33
C LEU A 259 -24.45 6.77 -10.51
N GLN A 260 -25.36 5.81 -10.74
CA GLN A 260 -26.64 5.75 -10.03
C GLN A 260 -26.90 4.41 -9.37
N GLU A 261 -27.65 4.41 -8.27
CA GLU A 261 -28.13 3.19 -7.65
C GLU A 261 -29.37 2.67 -8.40
N ALA A 262 -29.32 1.43 -8.81
CA ALA A 262 -30.43 0.75 -9.47
C ALA A 262 -30.57 -0.69 -8.94
N GLN A 263 -31.71 -1.31 -9.22
CA GLN A 263 -31.96 -2.70 -8.90
C GLN A 263 -32.18 -3.47 -10.21
N LEU A 264 -31.45 -4.58 -10.39
CA LEU A 264 -31.67 -5.51 -11.49
C LEU A 264 -33.10 -6.07 -11.39
N GLN A 265 -33.90 -5.90 -12.46
CA GLN A 265 -35.33 -6.24 -12.47
C GLN A 265 -35.60 -7.70 -12.09
N SER A 266 -34.77 -8.62 -12.58
CA SER A 266 -34.98 -10.06 -12.42
C SER A 266 -34.60 -10.63 -11.06
N THR A 267 -33.71 -9.95 -10.30
CA THR A 267 -33.02 -10.55 -9.13
C THR A 267 -33.09 -9.75 -7.85
N ARG A 268 -33.68 -8.56 -7.85
CA ARG A 268 -33.64 -7.60 -6.74
C ARG A 268 -32.24 -7.22 -6.27
N ALA A 269 -31.19 -7.58 -7.04
CA ALA A 269 -29.81 -7.21 -6.72
C ALA A 269 -29.64 -5.70 -6.84
N ARG A 270 -29.11 -5.07 -5.78
CA ARG A 270 -28.79 -3.64 -5.76
C ARG A 270 -27.41 -3.42 -6.28
N VAL A 271 -27.27 -2.50 -7.21
CA VAL A 271 -26.00 -2.14 -7.86
C VAL A 271 -25.91 -0.63 -8.06
N ARG A 272 -24.70 -0.14 -8.22
CA ARG A 272 -24.44 1.20 -8.76
C ARG A 272 -24.17 1.04 -10.25
N VAL A 273 -24.90 1.77 -11.08
CA VAL A 273 -24.81 1.65 -12.53
C VAL A 273 -24.06 2.83 -13.09
N HIS A 274 -23.03 2.54 -13.90
CA HIS A 274 -22.36 3.49 -14.76
C HIS A 274 -22.88 3.28 -16.19
N LEU A 275 -23.58 4.27 -16.73
CA LEU A 275 -24.05 4.24 -18.11
C LEU A 275 -22.97 4.72 -19.05
N VAL A 276 -22.55 3.82 -19.94
CA VAL A 276 -21.53 4.09 -20.94
C VAL A 276 -22.20 4.70 -22.16
N ASN A 277 -21.90 5.98 -22.42
CA ASN A 277 -22.38 6.69 -23.59
C ASN A 277 -21.38 6.52 -24.76
N PRO A 278 -21.80 5.91 -25.89
CA PRO A 278 -20.90 5.69 -27.05
C PRO A 278 -20.27 6.96 -27.61
N SER A 279 -20.93 8.11 -27.51
CA SER A 279 -20.39 9.39 -28.01
C SER A 279 -19.28 9.95 -27.11
N ARG A 280 -19.31 9.64 -25.80
CA ARG A 280 -18.32 10.12 -24.85
C ARG A 280 -17.22 9.09 -24.56
N GLN A 281 -17.54 7.80 -24.65
CA GLN A 281 -16.69 6.68 -24.26
C GLN A 281 -16.70 5.59 -25.36
N PRO A 282 -16.33 5.92 -26.61
CA PRO A 282 -16.53 5.03 -27.76
C PRO A 282 -15.78 3.70 -27.60
N GLN A 283 -14.60 3.68 -26.99
CA GLN A 283 -13.79 2.47 -26.85
C GLN A 283 -14.40 1.49 -25.83
N LEU A 284 -14.81 2.00 -24.65
CA LEU A 284 -15.48 1.16 -23.67
C LEU A 284 -16.84 0.68 -24.18
N ALA A 285 -17.59 1.55 -24.86
CA ALA A 285 -18.87 1.19 -25.47
C ALA A 285 -18.70 0.10 -26.53
N GLN A 286 -17.63 0.13 -27.32
CA GLN A 286 -17.31 -0.91 -28.30
C GLN A 286 -17.04 -2.25 -27.61
N LEU A 287 -16.22 -2.28 -26.56
CA LEU A 287 -15.98 -3.49 -25.76
C LEU A 287 -17.28 -4.04 -25.17
N LEU A 288 -18.10 -3.19 -24.55
CA LEU A 288 -19.39 -3.60 -23.99
C LEU A 288 -20.38 -4.12 -25.06
N SER A 289 -20.35 -3.55 -26.26
CA SER A 289 -21.13 -4.05 -27.40
C SER A 289 -20.71 -5.46 -27.82
N GLN A 290 -19.41 -5.74 -27.83
CA GLN A 290 -18.88 -7.08 -28.10
C GLN A 290 -19.25 -8.08 -26.98
N VAL A 291 -19.17 -7.66 -25.71
CA VAL A 291 -19.65 -8.46 -24.56
C VAL A 291 -21.12 -8.79 -24.72
N ARG A 292 -21.97 -7.81 -25.09
CA ARG A 292 -23.40 -8.01 -25.37
C ARG A 292 -23.63 -9.00 -26.48
N ALA A 293 -22.90 -8.91 -27.57
CA ALA A 293 -22.99 -9.85 -28.68
C ALA A 293 -22.64 -11.29 -28.27
N ALA A 294 -21.65 -11.45 -27.39
CA ALA A 294 -21.20 -12.77 -26.93
C ALA A 294 -22.05 -13.37 -25.80
N ARG A 295 -22.68 -12.55 -24.94
CA ARG A 295 -23.36 -13.01 -23.72
C ARG A 295 -24.85 -12.64 -23.63
N GLY A 296 -25.36 -11.86 -24.58
CA GLY A 296 -26.73 -11.34 -24.54
C GLY A 296 -26.93 -10.12 -23.62
N THR A 297 -25.88 -9.66 -22.92
CA THR A 297 -25.92 -8.47 -22.07
C THR A 297 -24.58 -7.74 -22.06
N SER A 298 -24.61 -6.39 -22.03
CA SER A 298 -23.41 -5.55 -21.92
C SER A 298 -22.86 -5.41 -20.51
N LEU A 299 -23.46 -6.06 -19.52
CA LEU A 299 -23.23 -5.82 -18.10
C LEU A 299 -21.87 -6.36 -17.65
N VAL A 300 -20.99 -5.47 -17.19
CA VAL A 300 -19.64 -5.76 -16.71
C VAL A 300 -19.45 -5.09 -15.36
N CYS A 301 -18.96 -5.84 -14.36
CA CYS A 301 -18.54 -5.23 -13.09
C CYS A 301 -17.31 -4.37 -13.31
N SER A 302 -17.30 -3.20 -12.69
CA SER A 302 -16.24 -2.21 -12.84
C SER A 302 -15.81 -1.68 -11.48
N GLU A 303 -14.54 -1.30 -11.38
CA GLU A 303 -13.96 -0.63 -10.24
C GLU A 303 -12.96 0.42 -10.72
N SER A 304 -12.87 1.56 -10.03
CA SER A 304 -11.96 2.63 -10.44
C SER A 304 -10.51 2.29 -10.09
N LEU A 305 -9.64 2.28 -11.10
CA LEU A 305 -8.19 2.21 -10.90
C LEU A 305 -7.64 3.46 -10.21
N GLN A 306 -8.31 4.60 -10.34
CA GLN A 306 -7.86 5.84 -9.71
C GLN A 306 -8.13 5.86 -8.20
N LEU A 307 -9.22 5.26 -7.72
CA LEU A 307 -9.46 5.08 -6.27
C LEU A 307 -8.36 4.23 -5.64
N ALA A 308 -8.00 3.15 -6.28
CA ALA A 308 -6.88 2.32 -5.85
C ALA A 308 -5.52 3.02 -6.07
N ALA A 309 -5.37 3.73 -7.18
CA ALA A 309 -4.18 4.48 -7.54
C ALA A 309 -4.04 5.82 -6.79
N ALA A 310 -5.09 6.36 -6.17
CA ALA A 310 -4.97 7.55 -5.30
C ALA A 310 -3.97 7.33 -4.16
N GLN A 311 -3.73 6.08 -3.80
CA GLN A 311 -2.69 5.68 -2.86
C GLN A 311 -1.32 5.46 -3.53
N HIS A 312 -1.30 5.23 -4.85
CA HIS A 312 -0.09 4.99 -5.67
C HIS A 312 0.23 6.15 -6.63
N GLY A 313 -0.56 7.22 -6.61
CA GLY A 313 -0.55 8.27 -7.61
C GLY A 313 -1.34 7.85 -8.87
N THR A 314 -1.87 8.82 -9.58
CA THR A 314 -2.57 8.63 -10.87
C THR A 314 -1.61 8.40 -12.04
N SER A 315 -0.31 8.29 -11.77
CA SER A 315 0.73 8.11 -12.77
C SER A 315 0.69 6.71 -13.41
N THR A 316 1.21 6.59 -14.62
CA THR A 316 1.46 5.33 -15.32
C THR A 316 2.19 4.32 -14.44
N GLU A 317 3.16 4.79 -13.66
CA GLU A 317 3.92 3.97 -12.72
C GLU A 317 3.04 3.37 -11.62
N GLY A 318 2.16 4.18 -11.04
CA GLY A 318 1.19 3.71 -10.05
C GLY A 318 0.25 2.64 -10.63
N LEU A 319 -0.18 2.79 -11.87
CA LEU A 319 -1.04 1.84 -12.56
C LEU A 319 -0.32 0.52 -12.89
N LEU A 320 0.93 0.55 -13.35
CA LEU A 320 1.73 -0.65 -13.58
C LEU A 320 1.99 -1.43 -12.27
N ARG A 321 2.27 -0.73 -11.19
CA ARG A 321 2.41 -1.34 -9.86
C ARG A 321 1.12 -1.97 -9.39
N LEU A 322 0.01 -1.28 -9.58
CA LEU A 322 -1.29 -1.79 -9.22
C LEU A 322 -1.66 -3.04 -10.04
N TYR A 323 -1.36 -3.05 -11.34
CA TYR A 323 -1.51 -4.21 -12.21
C TYR A 323 -0.74 -5.43 -11.66
N LEU A 324 0.49 -5.23 -11.21
CA LEU A 324 1.30 -6.28 -10.61
C LEU A 324 0.75 -6.74 -9.26
N ALA A 325 0.46 -5.80 -8.36
CA ALA A 325 0.01 -6.06 -7.00
C ALA A 325 -1.35 -6.76 -6.94
N ALA A 326 -2.28 -6.34 -7.79
CA ALA A 326 -3.64 -6.88 -7.83
C ALA A 326 -3.81 -8.13 -8.70
N ARG A 327 -2.70 -8.64 -9.25
CA ARG A 327 -2.68 -9.88 -10.05
C ARG A 327 -3.66 -9.88 -11.23
N MET A 328 -3.87 -8.74 -11.86
CA MET A 328 -4.74 -8.62 -13.03
C MET A 328 -4.22 -9.46 -14.20
N ASP A 329 -5.14 -10.02 -14.98
CA ASP A 329 -4.76 -10.92 -16.08
C ASP A 329 -4.30 -10.14 -17.31
N LEU A 330 -4.91 -8.97 -17.56
CA LEU A 330 -4.59 -8.10 -18.69
C LEU A 330 -4.59 -6.63 -18.21
N LEU A 331 -3.54 -5.90 -18.58
CA LEU A 331 -3.54 -4.44 -18.57
C LEU A 331 -3.56 -3.95 -20.02
N VAL A 332 -4.47 -3.04 -20.30
CA VAL A 332 -4.66 -2.41 -21.61
C VAL A 332 -4.34 -0.93 -21.52
N SER A 333 -3.49 -0.44 -22.38
CA SER A 333 -3.34 1.00 -22.65
C SER A 333 -3.70 1.30 -24.10
N ASP A 334 -3.64 2.57 -24.52
CA ASP A 334 -4.06 3.02 -25.85
C ASP A 334 -3.50 2.18 -27.01
N ARG A 335 -2.25 1.73 -26.91
CA ARG A 335 -1.57 1.00 -27.99
C ARG A 335 -0.74 -0.19 -27.54
N ARG A 336 -0.91 -0.66 -26.29
CA ARG A 336 -0.15 -1.78 -25.75
C ARG A 336 -0.99 -2.68 -24.85
N LEU A 337 -0.60 -3.95 -24.85
CA LEU A 337 -1.16 -5.00 -24.02
C LEU A 337 -0.06 -5.57 -23.12
N TRP A 338 -0.34 -5.68 -21.83
CA TRP A 338 0.49 -6.43 -20.88
C TRP A 338 -0.34 -7.61 -20.37
N ARG A 339 -0.14 -8.77 -20.98
CA ARG A 339 -0.77 -10.01 -20.51
C ARG A 339 0.06 -10.61 -19.39
N ARG A 340 -0.56 -10.91 -18.28
CA ARG A 340 0.14 -11.56 -17.17
C ARG A 340 0.82 -12.85 -17.64
N ALA A 341 0.17 -13.67 -18.48
CA ALA A 341 0.74 -14.89 -19.02
C ALA A 341 2.05 -14.72 -19.81
N GLU A 342 2.28 -13.54 -20.37
CA GLU A 342 3.48 -13.22 -21.18
C GLU A 342 4.58 -12.54 -20.34
N GLN A 343 4.31 -12.20 -19.09
CA GLN A 343 5.30 -11.57 -18.24
C GLN A 343 6.34 -12.61 -17.76
N PRO A 344 7.54 -12.20 -17.38
CA PRO A 344 8.54 -13.10 -16.78
C PRO A 344 7.93 -13.91 -15.62
N ALA A 345 8.38 -15.15 -15.42
CA ALA A 345 7.87 -16.09 -14.42
C ALA A 345 7.75 -15.52 -12.99
N VAL A 346 8.47 -14.44 -12.72
CA VAL A 346 8.40 -13.64 -11.49
C VAL A 346 7.02 -13.00 -11.27
N VAL A 347 6.40 -12.50 -12.35
CA VAL A 347 5.07 -11.84 -12.29
C VAL A 347 3.96 -12.87 -12.13
N HIS A 348 4.19 -14.08 -12.63
CA HIS A 348 3.41 -15.24 -12.22
C HIS A 348 3.87 -15.59 -10.82
N ALA A 349 3.22 -15.11 -9.79
CA ALA A 349 3.42 -15.59 -8.44
C ALA A 349 3.10 -17.09 -8.39
N GLN A 350 3.89 -17.91 -9.11
CA GLN A 350 3.97 -19.32 -8.86
C GLN A 350 4.42 -19.42 -7.43
N ARG A 351 3.66 -20.19 -6.67
CA ARG A 351 3.90 -20.45 -5.26
C ARG A 351 5.40 -20.56 -5.06
N HIS A 352 5.96 -19.65 -4.30
CA HIS A 352 7.39 -19.61 -3.94
C HIS A 352 7.93 -20.99 -3.54
N GLU A 353 7.04 -21.86 -3.14
CA GLU A 353 7.29 -23.23 -2.74
C GLU A 353 7.58 -24.19 -3.89
N GLN A 354 7.10 -23.88 -5.10
CA GLN A 354 7.22 -24.75 -6.29
C GLN A 354 8.24 -24.23 -7.31
N ASP A 355 8.87 -23.07 -7.06
CA ASP A 355 9.88 -22.51 -7.96
C ASP A 355 11.20 -23.29 -7.79
N PRO A 356 11.60 -24.10 -8.80
CA PRO A 356 12.86 -24.85 -8.74
C PRO A 356 14.08 -23.95 -8.57
N ALA A 357 14.03 -22.72 -9.08
CA ALA A 357 15.13 -21.75 -8.98
C ALA A 357 15.38 -21.30 -7.53
N LEU A 358 14.39 -21.42 -6.64
CA LEU A 358 14.53 -21.07 -5.24
C LEU A 358 15.03 -22.25 -4.39
N SER A 359 14.79 -23.48 -4.81
CA SER A 359 15.39 -24.65 -4.15
C SER A 359 16.89 -24.73 -4.36
N THR A 360 17.40 -24.21 -5.48
CA THR A 360 18.85 -24.14 -5.77
C THR A 360 19.59 -23.04 -5.00
N THR A 361 18.85 -22.11 -4.36
CA THR A 361 19.49 -21.05 -3.55
C THR A 361 19.73 -21.44 -2.09
N TRP A 362 19.21 -22.58 -1.64
CA TRP A 362 19.38 -23.00 -0.25
C TRP A 362 20.71 -23.74 -0.04
N ALA A 363 21.36 -23.40 1.07
CA ALA A 363 22.56 -24.08 1.54
C ALA A 363 22.41 -24.44 3.02
N CYS A 364 22.98 -25.55 3.43
CA CYS A 364 22.96 -25.97 4.82
C CYS A 364 23.70 -24.94 5.71
N PRO A 365 23.07 -24.34 6.72
CA PRO A 365 23.74 -23.36 7.59
C PRO A 365 24.88 -23.97 8.40
N ALA A 366 24.91 -25.30 8.56
CA ALA A 366 25.99 -25.98 9.27
C ALA A 366 27.26 -26.20 8.42
N CYS A 367 27.12 -26.57 7.14
CA CYS A 367 28.26 -26.98 6.30
C CYS A 367 28.24 -26.43 4.87
N GLN A 368 27.25 -25.61 4.52
CA GLN A 368 27.02 -25.03 3.19
C GLN A 368 26.77 -26.06 2.07
N GLY A 369 26.52 -27.33 2.41
CA GLY A 369 26.10 -28.36 1.47
C GLY A 369 24.68 -28.12 0.94
N VAL A 370 24.32 -28.78 -0.16
CA VAL A 370 23.02 -28.66 -0.79
C VAL A 370 21.92 -29.20 0.12
N LEU A 371 20.82 -28.46 0.23
CA LEU A 371 19.61 -28.90 0.94
C LEU A 371 18.63 -29.52 -0.07
N THR A 372 18.27 -30.78 0.15
CA THR A 372 17.21 -31.46 -0.62
C THR A 372 15.92 -31.40 0.16
N ARG A 373 14.86 -30.91 -0.49
CA ARG A 373 13.53 -30.76 0.11
C ARG A 373 12.67 -32.00 -0.12
N ALA A 374 11.96 -32.45 0.93
CA ALA A 374 10.90 -33.43 0.86
C ALA A 374 9.70 -32.95 1.69
N GLY A 375 8.70 -32.36 1.04
CA GLY A 375 7.52 -31.79 1.70
C GLY A 375 7.88 -30.65 2.68
N GLN A 376 7.61 -30.87 3.97
CA GLN A 376 7.88 -29.93 5.07
C GLN A 376 9.26 -30.16 5.72
N GLN A 377 10.10 -30.97 5.11
CA GLN A 377 11.46 -31.25 5.60
C GLN A 377 12.50 -30.91 4.53
N ALA A 378 13.68 -30.53 4.97
CA ALA A 378 14.86 -30.35 4.12
C ALA A 378 16.05 -31.05 4.77
N GLN A 379 16.81 -31.82 4.00
CA GLN A 379 17.95 -32.56 4.49
C GLN A 379 19.22 -32.17 3.72
N CYS A 380 20.29 -32.00 4.43
CA CYS A 380 21.61 -31.74 3.83
C CYS A 380 22.22 -33.01 3.26
N SER A 381 22.55 -33.01 1.98
CA SER A 381 23.20 -34.12 1.30
C SER A 381 24.65 -34.37 1.79
N ASN A 382 25.30 -33.39 2.41
CA ASN A 382 26.68 -33.48 2.87
C ASN A 382 26.82 -33.91 4.33
N CYS A 383 26.09 -33.24 5.26
CA CYS A 383 26.22 -33.54 6.71
C CYS A 383 25.02 -34.24 7.32
N GLY A 384 24.00 -34.55 6.54
CA GLY A 384 22.81 -35.28 6.99
C GLY A 384 21.84 -34.49 7.90
N LYS A 385 22.17 -33.25 8.28
CA LYS A 385 21.29 -32.43 9.13
C LYS A 385 19.94 -32.18 8.48
N GLN A 386 18.90 -32.28 9.30
CA GLN A 386 17.51 -32.05 8.90
C GLN A 386 17.00 -30.74 9.45
N TYR A 387 16.17 -30.09 8.67
CA TYR A 387 15.47 -28.83 8.97
C TYR A 387 13.99 -29.03 8.65
N VAL A 388 13.14 -28.41 9.43
CA VAL A 388 11.68 -28.55 9.28
C VAL A 388 11.07 -27.20 8.93
N ARG A 389 9.96 -27.27 8.21
CA ARG A 389 9.05 -26.14 8.04
C ARG A 389 7.88 -26.31 9.00
N ASP A 390 7.69 -25.34 9.85
CA ASP A 390 6.65 -25.33 10.86
C ASP A 390 5.91 -23.99 10.82
N GLU A 391 4.58 -23.99 10.89
CA GLU A 391 3.73 -22.79 10.77
C GLU A 391 4.05 -21.93 9.53
N GLY A 392 4.40 -22.53 8.40
CA GLY A 392 4.79 -21.83 7.18
C GLY A 392 6.25 -21.32 7.14
N ILE A 393 6.99 -21.43 8.23
CA ILE A 393 8.33 -20.87 8.42
C ILE A 393 9.38 -21.97 8.42
N TRP A 394 10.41 -21.86 7.57
CA TRP A 394 11.54 -22.75 7.60
C TRP A 394 12.45 -22.50 8.80
N ARG A 395 12.77 -23.50 9.59
CA ARG A 395 13.60 -23.46 10.79
C ARG A 395 15.06 -23.74 10.44
N PHE A 396 15.74 -22.78 9.80
CA PHE A 396 17.15 -22.92 9.43
C PHE A 396 18.11 -22.38 10.49
N PHE A 397 17.64 -22.12 11.69
CA PHE A 397 18.52 -21.65 12.76
C PHE A 397 19.62 -22.67 13.04
N HIS A 398 20.88 -22.20 12.98
CA HIS A 398 22.05 -22.93 13.40
C HIS A 398 22.92 -21.99 14.25
N PRO A 399 23.33 -22.41 15.46
CA PRO A 399 24.20 -21.57 16.28
C PRO A 399 25.55 -21.35 15.57
N HIS A 400 26.12 -20.18 15.70
CA HIS A 400 27.51 -19.93 15.33
C HIS A 400 28.43 -20.39 16.47
N GLU A 401 29.72 -20.42 16.20
CA GLU A 401 30.70 -20.75 17.21
C GLU A 401 30.74 -19.67 18.30
N PRO A 402 30.91 -20.04 19.58
CA PRO A 402 30.98 -19.07 20.67
C PRO A 402 31.99 -18.00 20.41
N MET A 403 31.60 -16.74 20.46
CA MET A 403 32.47 -15.58 20.34
C MET A 403 32.50 -14.77 21.64
N GLN A 404 33.61 -14.07 21.87
CA GLN A 404 33.70 -13.22 23.07
C GLN A 404 32.63 -12.13 23.06
N GLY A 405 31.90 -12.02 24.15
CA GLY A 405 30.83 -11.03 24.28
C GLY A 405 29.57 -11.35 23.46
N ASP A 406 29.32 -12.63 23.12
CA ASP A 406 28.13 -13.04 22.39
C ASP A 406 26.85 -12.61 23.08
N VAL A 407 26.04 -11.85 22.38
CA VAL A 407 24.77 -11.28 22.87
C VAL A 407 23.55 -11.87 22.15
N THR A 408 23.75 -12.84 21.29
CA THR A 408 22.72 -13.40 20.40
C THR A 408 21.48 -13.89 21.15
N GLU A 409 21.66 -14.65 22.23
CA GLU A 409 20.53 -15.16 23.04
C GLU A 409 19.84 -14.03 23.83
N ALA A 410 20.57 -13.01 24.29
CA ALA A 410 19.99 -11.85 24.98
C ALA A 410 19.14 -11.00 24.03
N VAL A 411 19.62 -10.74 22.84
CA VAL A 411 18.92 -9.99 21.78
C VAL A 411 17.70 -10.78 21.30
N LYS A 412 17.84 -12.08 21.09
CA LYS A 412 16.73 -12.97 20.73
C LYS A 412 15.64 -12.94 21.81
N ALA A 413 15.98 -13.12 23.07
CA ALA A 413 15.04 -13.10 24.19
C ALA A 413 14.34 -11.72 24.34
N PHE A 414 15.02 -10.65 24.00
CA PHE A 414 14.44 -9.30 24.00
C PHE A 414 13.33 -9.17 22.95
N TYR A 415 13.59 -9.53 21.68
CA TYR A 415 12.60 -9.44 20.59
C TYR A 415 11.55 -10.54 20.63
N GLU A 416 11.81 -11.69 21.24
CA GLU A 416 10.77 -12.71 21.51
C GLU A 416 9.67 -12.17 22.46
N LYS A 417 10.03 -11.28 23.37
CA LYS A 417 9.08 -10.63 24.29
C LYS A 417 8.39 -9.42 23.68
N GLN A 418 9.08 -8.70 22.78
CA GLN A 418 8.60 -7.46 22.20
C GLN A 418 8.92 -7.42 20.69
N PRO A 419 8.14 -8.13 19.87
CA PRO A 419 8.30 -8.08 18.42
C PRO A 419 8.21 -6.65 17.89
N PHE A 420 9.09 -6.28 16.97
CA PHE A 420 9.15 -4.92 16.41
C PHE A 420 9.37 -4.97 14.88
N PRO A 421 8.74 -4.07 14.11
CA PRO A 421 7.62 -3.18 14.44
C PRO A 421 6.29 -3.94 14.58
N HIS A 422 5.30 -3.39 15.29
CA HIS A 422 4.00 -4.03 15.41
C HIS A 422 3.12 -3.76 14.18
N TYR A 423 2.39 -4.81 13.74
CA TYR A 423 1.25 -4.64 12.84
C TYR A 423 0.07 -4.05 13.61
N ASP A 424 -0.71 -3.19 12.95
CA ASP A 424 -2.03 -2.84 13.42
C ASP A 424 -3.00 -3.98 13.05
N GLU A 425 -3.91 -4.38 13.94
CA GLU A 425 -4.80 -5.56 13.76
C GLU A 425 -5.65 -5.53 12.47
N ARG A 426 -5.74 -4.38 11.80
CA ARG A 426 -6.45 -4.17 10.54
C ARG A 426 -5.51 -3.88 9.38
N GLU A 427 -4.25 -4.24 9.48
CA GLU A 427 -3.32 -3.98 8.41
C GLU A 427 -3.65 -4.89 7.22
N SER A 428 -3.97 -4.28 6.10
CA SER A 428 -4.18 -4.91 4.80
C SER A 428 -3.03 -4.53 3.87
N VAL A 429 -2.97 -5.17 2.69
CA VAL A 429 -2.06 -4.73 1.61
C VAL A 429 -2.16 -3.22 1.39
N GLN A 430 -3.37 -2.67 1.39
CA GLN A 430 -3.63 -1.27 1.12
C GLN A 430 -3.13 -0.34 2.22
N THR A 431 -3.35 -0.70 3.49
CA THR A 431 -2.85 0.10 4.62
C THR A 431 -1.33 0.03 4.72
N LEU A 432 -0.73 -1.14 4.46
CA LEU A 432 0.71 -1.31 4.43
C LEU A 432 1.36 -0.47 3.32
N LEU A 433 0.80 -0.48 2.11
CA LEU A 433 1.23 0.37 1.01
C LEU A 433 1.17 1.85 1.37
N THR A 434 0.04 2.31 1.91
CA THR A 434 -0.15 3.72 2.29
C THR A 434 0.85 4.15 3.35
N LYS A 435 1.06 3.32 4.36
CA LYS A 435 1.98 3.57 5.47
C LYS A 435 3.44 3.61 5.00
N SER A 436 3.85 2.62 4.22
CA SER A 436 5.22 2.49 3.72
C SER A 436 5.56 3.60 2.72
N ARG A 437 4.62 4.04 1.89
CA ARG A 437 4.84 5.13 0.92
C ARG A 437 4.84 6.53 1.52
N ARG A 438 4.37 6.71 2.75
CA ARG A 438 4.60 7.96 3.50
C ARG A 438 6.07 8.15 3.87
N GLY A 439 6.80 7.06 4.04
CA GLY A 439 8.24 7.07 4.24
C GLY A 439 8.98 7.20 2.92
N ILE A 440 9.77 8.27 2.72
CA ILE A 440 10.50 8.53 1.48
C ILE A 440 11.38 7.32 1.11
N TYR A 441 12.13 6.79 2.05
CA TYR A 441 13.05 5.68 1.81
C TYR A 441 12.35 4.39 1.35
N ALA A 442 11.31 3.94 2.05
CA ALA A 442 10.57 2.73 1.66
C ALA A 442 9.93 2.88 0.27
N ARG A 443 9.41 4.09 -0.03
CA ARG A 443 8.89 4.41 -1.36
C ARG A 443 9.96 4.31 -2.43
N LEU A 444 11.14 4.90 -2.22
CA LEU A 444 12.24 4.86 -3.18
C LEU A 444 12.77 3.44 -3.41
N LEU A 445 12.82 2.60 -2.38
CA LEU A 445 13.14 1.18 -2.53
C LEU A 445 12.14 0.47 -3.45
N ASP A 446 10.84 0.68 -3.20
CA ASP A 446 9.79 0.10 -4.04
C ASP A 446 9.82 0.63 -5.47
N GLU A 447 10.18 1.88 -5.66
CA GLU A 447 10.30 2.51 -6.97
C GLU A 447 11.50 2.04 -7.80
N GLN A 448 12.57 1.66 -7.16
CA GLN A 448 13.85 1.48 -7.85
C GLN A 448 14.38 0.04 -7.84
N ILE A 449 13.95 -0.81 -6.91
CA ILE A 449 14.28 -2.24 -6.98
C ILE A 449 13.45 -2.87 -8.12
N PRO A 450 14.06 -3.53 -9.11
CA PRO A 450 13.33 -4.20 -10.18
C PRO A 450 12.32 -5.21 -9.66
N HIS A 451 11.16 -5.35 -10.33
CA HIS A 451 10.12 -6.27 -9.89
C HIS A 451 10.47 -7.74 -10.08
N ASP A 452 11.46 -8.06 -10.91
CA ASP A 452 12.02 -9.39 -11.10
C ASP A 452 13.17 -9.73 -10.15
N ALA A 453 13.59 -8.78 -9.31
CA ALA A 453 14.67 -8.99 -8.36
C ALA A 453 14.32 -10.03 -7.29
N THR A 454 15.32 -10.86 -6.96
CA THR A 454 15.31 -11.70 -5.74
C THR A 454 15.88 -10.89 -4.59
N VAL A 455 15.07 -10.67 -3.55
CA VAL A 455 15.43 -9.83 -2.40
C VAL A 455 15.53 -10.68 -1.14
N LEU A 456 16.60 -10.49 -0.36
CA LEU A 456 16.72 -11.01 1.00
C LEU A 456 16.74 -9.84 1.98
N GLU A 457 15.84 -9.85 2.94
CA GLU A 457 15.89 -8.97 4.10
C GLU A 457 16.33 -9.77 5.32
N VAL A 458 17.51 -9.43 5.87
CA VAL A 458 18.10 -10.05 7.06
C VAL A 458 17.77 -9.22 8.28
N GLY A 459 17.19 -9.84 9.30
CA GLY A 459 16.61 -9.15 10.45
C GLY A 459 15.29 -8.47 10.07
N CYS A 460 14.41 -9.19 9.38
CA CYS A 460 13.16 -8.62 8.87
C CYS A 460 12.13 -8.29 9.97
N GLY A 461 12.38 -8.71 11.22
CA GLY A 461 11.45 -8.53 12.31
C GLY A 461 10.07 -9.11 11.97
N THR A 462 9.04 -8.30 12.10
CA THR A 462 7.66 -8.68 11.73
C THR A 462 7.39 -8.65 10.22
N GLY A 463 8.40 -8.47 9.38
CA GLY A 463 8.33 -8.61 7.93
C GLY A 463 7.56 -7.49 7.20
N GLN A 464 7.41 -6.31 7.78
CA GLN A 464 6.65 -5.23 7.14
C GLN A 464 7.28 -4.80 5.81
N LEU A 465 8.62 -4.61 5.75
CA LEU A 465 9.30 -4.24 4.52
C LEU A 465 9.34 -5.41 3.53
N SER A 466 9.57 -6.64 3.99
CA SER A 466 9.51 -7.84 3.15
C SER A 466 8.15 -7.99 2.47
N ASN A 467 7.06 -7.89 3.24
CA ASN A 467 5.70 -7.97 2.71
C ASN A 467 5.39 -6.81 1.76
N PHE A 468 5.82 -5.59 2.10
CA PHE A 468 5.65 -4.41 1.26
C PHE A 468 6.33 -4.56 -0.11
N LEU A 469 7.60 -4.99 -0.13
CA LEU A 469 8.32 -5.24 -1.38
C LEU A 469 7.70 -6.40 -2.18
N GLY A 470 7.15 -7.40 -1.48
CA GLY A 470 6.45 -8.53 -2.09
C GLY A 470 5.14 -8.15 -2.77
N ILE A 471 4.43 -7.12 -2.30
CA ILE A 471 3.24 -6.60 -2.98
C ILE A 471 3.57 -6.16 -4.42
N GLY A 472 4.78 -5.63 -4.65
CA GLY A 472 5.29 -5.31 -5.98
C GLY A 472 5.75 -6.52 -6.81
N ALA A 473 5.30 -7.73 -6.50
CA ALA A 473 5.59 -8.99 -7.17
C ALA A 473 7.04 -9.49 -7.12
N ARG A 474 7.93 -8.84 -6.35
CA ARG A 474 9.31 -9.30 -6.15
C ARG A 474 9.35 -10.63 -5.39
N ARG A 475 10.35 -11.45 -5.64
CA ARG A 475 10.60 -12.65 -4.82
C ARG A 475 11.35 -12.22 -3.56
N VAL A 476 10.64 -12.17 -2.45
CA VAL A 476 11.21 -11.68 -1.19
C VAL A 476 11.37 -12.83 -0.20
N THR A 477 12.55 -12.92 0.40
CA THR A 477 12.81 -13.77 1.55
C THR A 477 13.09 -12.89 2.75
N GLY A 478 12.25 -12.94 3.77
CA GLY A 478 12.50 -12.34 5.08
C GLY A 478 13.16 -13.36 6.00
N ALA A 479 14.30 -13.01 6.57
CA ALA A 479 15.02 -13.86 7.50
C ALA A 479 15.20 -13.16 8.85
N ASP A 480 14.89 -13.86 9.94
CA ASP A 480 15.04 -13.32 11.29
C ASP A 480 15.45 -14.42 12.28
N LEU A 481 16.01 -14.02 13.41
CA LEU A 481 16.34 -14.90 14.50
C LEU A 481 15.11 -15.20 15.39
N CYS A 482 14.23 -14.20 15.53
CA CYS A 482 13.07 -14.20 16.43
C CYS A 482 11.87 -14.88 15.77
N LEU A 483 11.41 -15.96 16.37
CA LEU A 483 10.29 -16.71 15.83
C LEU A 483 8.96 -16.02 15.98
N ASN A 484 8.74 -15.33 17.10
CA ASN A 484 7.48 -14.62 17.34
C ASN A 484 7.28 -13.49 16.31
N SER A 485 8.36 -12.79 15.94
CA SER A 485 8.32 -11.80 14.87
C SER A 485 7.97 -12.44 13.52
N LEU A 486 8.60 -13.57 13.19
CA LEU A 486 8.33 -14.30 11.94
C LEU A 486 6.90 -14.86 11.86
N ARG A 487 6.29 -15.27 12.98
CA ARG A 487 4.88 -15.70 13.02
C ARG A 487 3.94 -14.57 12.64
N LEU A 488 4.20 -13.35 13.10
CA LEU A 488 3.42 -12.17 12.70
C LEU A 488 3.61 -11.85 11.21
N ALA A 489 4.84 -11.93 10.73
CA ALA A 489 5.18 -11.72 9.32
C ALA A 489 4.45 -12.72 8.41
N GLU A 490 4.49 -14.02 8.75
CA GLU A 490 3.85 -15.11 8.02
C GLU A 490 2.32 -15.03 8.10
N GLY A 491 1.78 -14.64 9.26
CA GLY A 491 0.34 -14.41 9.44
C GLY A 491 -0.20 -13.35 8.48
N PHE A 492 0.49 -12.20 8.37
CA PHE A 492 0.14 -11.17 7.39
C PHE A 492 0.29 -11.69 5.96
N ARG A 493 1.45 -12.27 5.60
CA ARG A 493 1.71 -12.85 4.28
C ARG A 493 0.60 -13.80 3.85
N SER A 494 0.25 -14.74 4.72
CA SER A 494 -0.76 -15.77 4.45
C SER A 494 -2.15 -15.19 4.31
N SER A 495 -2.55 -14.28 5.21
CA SER A 495 -3.86 -13.62 5.17
C SER A 495 -4.06 -12.78 3.91
N GLN A 496 -2.98 -12.20 3.37
CA GLN A 496 -3.01 -11.36 2.17
C GLN A 496 -2.64 -12.12 0.89
N GLY A 497 -2.36 -13.43 0.95
CA GLY A 497 -2.05 -14.27 -0.21
C GLY A 497 -0.77 -13.88 -0.94
N LEU A 498 0.26 -13.41 -0.24
CA LEU A 498 1.55 -13.01 -0.84
C LEU A 498 2.45 -14.23 -1.07
N ASP A 499 2.14 -15.05 -2.08
CA ASP A 499 2.86 -16.32 -2.34
C ASP A 499 4.30 -16.14 -2.84
N ASN A 500 4.67 -14.94 -3.24
CA ASN A 500 6.02 -14.56 -3.66
C ASN A 500 6.91 -14.11 -2.49
N VAL A 501 6.39 -14.10 -1.27
CA VAL A 501 7.14 -13.82 -0.03
C VAL A 501 7.27 -15.11 0.77
N ARG A 502 8.39 -15.30 1.42
CA ARG A 502 8.60 -16.40 2.38
C ARG A 502 9.40 -15.89 3.58
N PHE A 503 9.21 -16.58 4.71
CA PHE A 503 9.95 -16.28 5.94
C PHE A 503 10.75 -17.48 6.40
N VAL A 504 11.97 -17.21 6.90
CA VAL A 504 12.88 -18.24 7.40
C VAL A 504 13.50 -17.81 8.73
N GLN A 505 13.55 -18.71 9.69
CA GLN A 505 14.33 -18.51 10.90
C GLN A 505 15.80 -18.79 10.63
N MET A 506 16.68 -17.80 10.78
CA MET A 506 18.06 -17.90 10.37
C MET A 506 18.98 -17.08 11.28
N ASN A 507 20.17 -17.59 11.51
CA ASN A 507 21.27 -16.84 12.11
C ASN A 507 22.08 -16.20 10.99
N LEU A 508 22.29 -14.88 11.04
CA LEU A 508 23.02 -14.14 10.00
C LEU A 508 24.50 -14.52 9.89
N PHE A 509 25.10 -15.07 10.95
CA PHE A 509 26.47 -15.60 10.93
C PHE A 509 26.58 -16.96 10.25
N LYS A 510 25.47 -17.69 10.17
CA LYS A 510 25.36 -19.02 9.53
C LYS A 510 24.15 -19.03 8.56
N PRO A 511 24.21 -18.20 7.49
CA PRO A 511 23.08 -18.08 6.59
C PRO A 511 22.80 -19.37 5.81
N ALA A 512 21.50 -19.66 5.62
CA ALA A 512 20.98 -20.85 4.97
C ALA A 512 20.83 -20.70 3.45
N PHE A 513 21.68 -19.90 2.82
CA PHE A 513 21.63 -19.61 1.40
C PHE A 513 22.98 -19.76 0.74
N ALA A 514 22.97 -20.14 -0.53
CA ALA A 514 24.16 -20.25 -1.37
C ALA A 514 24.79 -18.86 -1.64
N THR A 515 26.06 -18.84 -1.91
CA THR A 515 26.78 -17.64 -2.34
C THR A 515 26.17 -17.11 -3.65
N GLY A 516 25.97 -15.81 -3.74
CA GLY A 516 25.43 -15.17 -4.95
C GLY A 516 23.96 -15.53 -5.25
N ALA A 517 23.14 -15.74 -4.24
CA ALA A 517 21.74 -16.16 -4.40
C ALA A 517 20.78 -15.00 -4.70
N PHE A 518 21.10 -13.76 -4.31
CA PHE A 518 20.17 -12.65 -4.32
C PHE A 518 20.67 -11.45 -5.12
N ASP A 519 19.75 -10.78 -5.80
CA ASP A 519 20.02 -9.53 -6.53
C ASP A 519 20.18 -8.36 -5.54
N VAL A 520 19.40 -8.37 -4.44
CA VAL A 520 19.49 -7.37 -3.38
C VAL A 520 19.47 -8.07 -2.02
N VAL A 521 20.46 -7.76 -1.18
CA VAL A 521 20.49 -8.16 0.22
C VAL A 521 20.38 -6.93 1.10
N MET A 522 19.42 -6.91 2.00
CA MET A 522 19.14 -5.78 2.90
C MET A 522 19.33 -6.22 4.35
N CYS A 523 19.97 -5.37 5.15
CA CYS A 523 20.14 -5.59 6.59
C CYS A 523 20.06 -4.24 7.31
N ASN A 524 18.86 -3.83 7.66
CA ASN A 524 18.58 -2.53 8.22
C ASN A 524 18.29 -2.63 9.72
N GLY A 525 19.10 -1.96 10.55
CA GLY A 525 18.86 -1.91 11.98
C GLY A 525 19.23 -3.19 12.75
N VAL A 526 20.14 -4.01 12.26
CA VAL A 526 20.41 -5.35 12.83
C VAL A 526 21.87 -5.55 13.23
N LEU A 527 22.83 -5.29 12.33
CA LEU A 527 24.24 -5.61 12.58
C LEU A 527 24.80 -4.95 13.84
N HIS A 528 24.38 -3.72 14.13
CA HIS A 528 24.84 -2.99 15.32
C HIS A 528 24.29 -3.55 16.66
N HIS A 529 23.40 -4.52 16.59
CA HIS A 529 22.91 -5.28 17.74
C HIS A 529 23.60 -6.63 17.92
N THR A 530 24.58 -6.93 17.08
CA THR A 530 25.40 -8.16 17.18
C THR A 530 26.73 -7.90 17.87
N ALA A 531 27.35 -8.94 18.41
CA ALA A 531 28.67 -8.83 19.03
C ALA A 531 29.80 -8.58 18.01
N ASP A 532 29.60 -9.01 16.76
CA ASP A 532 30.55 -8.81 15.65
C ASP A 532 29.82 -8.30 14.40
N PRO A 533 29.58 -6.99 14.29
CA PRO A 533 28.90 -6.39 13.13
C PRO A 533 29.60 -6.64 11.80
N TYR A 534 30.96 -6.61 11.78
CA TYR A 534 31.71 -6.88 10.57
C TYR A 534 31.62 -8.34 10.13
N GLY A 535 31.77 -9.29 11.05
CA GLY A 535 31.59 -10.72 10.76
C GLY A 535 30.17 -11.03 10.28
N GLY A 536 29.16 -10.38 10.87
CA GLY A 536 27.77 -10.43 10.41
C GLY A 536 27.62 -9.90 8.99
N PHE A 537 28.23 -8.74 8.69
CA PHE A 537 28.27 -8.18 7.34
C PHE A 537 28.91 -9.15 6.33
N VAL A 538 30.08 -9.72 6.64
CA VAL A 538 30.76 -10.70 5.78
C VAL A 538 29.85 -11.92 5.49
N GLY A 539 29.16 -12.41 6.51
CA GLY A 539 28.23 -13.54 6.39
C GLY A 539 27.13 -13.29 5.35
N ILE A 540 26.57 -12.10 5.31
CA ILE A 540 25.46 -11.76 4.38
C ILE A 540 25.96 -11.20 3.04
N ALA A 541 27.11 -10.55 2.99
CA ALA A 541 27.71 -9.97 1.78
C ALA A 541 28.00 -11.02 0.69
N ARG A 542 28.37 -12.25 1.09
CA ARG A 542 28.58 -13.36 0.16
C ARG A 542 27.33 -13.78 -0.59
N LEU A 543 26.14 -13.49 -0.04
CA LEU A 543 24.85 -13.88 -0.61
C LEU A 543 24.43 -13.01 -1.81
N VAL A 544 25.08 -11.87 -1.99
CA VAL A 544 24.82 -10.95 -3.10
C VAL A 544 25.42 -11.51 -4.39
N LYS A 545 24.61 -11.52 -5.47
CA LYS A 545 25.09 -11.86 -6.82
C LYS A 545 26.17 -10.87 -7.31
N PRO A 546 27.09 -11.29 -8.19
CA PRO A 546 27.92 -10.33 -8.93
C PRO A 546 27.02 -9.31 -9.64
N GLY A 547 27.34 -8.02 -9.51
CA GLY A 547 26.50 -6.92 -10.03
C GLY A 547 25.26 -6.58 -9.19
N GLY A 548 24.90 -7.38 -8.19
CA GLY A 548 23.81 -7.13 -7.24
C GLY A 548 24.18 -6.10 -6.17
N HIS A 549 23.23 -5.77 -5.30
CA HIS A 549 23.37 -4.70 -4.32
C HIS A 549 23.23 -5.20 -2.88
N ILE A 550 23.98 -4.57 -1.99
CA ILE A 550 23.83 -4.71 -0.54
C ILE A 550 23.36 -3.39 0.06
N VAL A 551 22.40 -3.44 0.97
CA VAL A 551 21.83 -2.28 1.68
C VAL A 551 22.02 -2.49 3.17
N ILE A 552 22.81 -1.64 3.83
CA ILE A 552 23.17 -1.76 5.24
C ILE A 552 22.71 -0.52 6.01
N GLY A 553 21.85 -0.73 7.00
CA GLY A 553 21.40 0.32 7.90
C GLY A 553 22.00 0.16 9.29
N LEU A 554 22.68 1.19 9.79
CA LEU A 554 23.43 1.19 11.05
C LEU A 554 23.18 2.46 11.87
N TYR A 555 23.54 2.44 13.14
CA TYR A 555 23.61 3.65 13.95
C TYR A 555 24.95 4.36 13.78
N ASN A 556 24.87 5.67 13.48
CA ASN A 556 26.03 6.51 13.31
C ASN A 556 26.62 6.92 14.67
N GLN A 557 27.94 6.87 14.80
CA GLN A 557 28.65 7.20 16.01
C GLN A 557 28.39 8.65 16.47
N TYR A 558 28.36 9.59 15.55
CA TYR A 558 28.10 11.01 15.85
C TYR A 558 26.61 11.28 16.02
N GLY A 559 25.76 10.74 15.16
CA GLY A 559 24.31 10.94 15.22
C GLY A 559 23.65 10.40 16.50
N ARG A 560 24.29 9.43 17.18
CA ARG A 560 23.80 8.86 18.46
C ARG A 560 24.22 9.63 19.72
N LEU A 561 25.12 10.61 19.64
CA LEU A 561 25.66 11.31 20.81
C LEU A 561 24.60 11.93 21.71
N LEU A 562 23.60 12.60 21.14
CA LEU A 562 22.49 13.21 21.93
C LEU A 562 21.59 12.13 22.54
N LEU A 563 21.38 11.03 21.85
CA LEU A 563 20.57 9.92 22.38
C LEU A 563 21.30 9.22 23.52
N ASP A 564 22.61 9.04 23.42
CA ASP A 564 23.45 8.48 24.51
C ASP A 564 23.44 9.37 25.74
N ALA A 565 23.48 10.69 25.56
CA ALA A 565 23.34 11.61 26.66
C ALA A 565 21.99 11.45 27.35
N ARG A 566 20.89 11.36 26.58
CA ARG A 566 19.54 11.09 27.13
C ARG A 566 19.45 9.71 27.80
N ARG A 567 20.06 8.67 27.22
CA ARG A 567 20.11 7.32 27.81
C ARG A 567 20.73 7.35 29.21
N LYS A 568 21.84 8.07 29.40
CA LYS A 568 22.46 8.26 30.73
C LYS A 568 21.52 8.95 31.74
N VAL A 569 20.79 9.99 31.29
CA VAL A 569 19.81 10.68 32.12
C VAL A 569 18.67 9.73 32.49
N PHE A 570 18.16 8.94 31.55
CA PHE A 570 17.08 7.97 31.83
C PHE A 570 17.54 6.87 32.80
N GLN A 571 18.76 6.38 32.67
CA GLN A 571 19.34 5.42 33.61
C GLN A 571 19.46 6.01 35.00
N ALA A 572 19.98 7.23 35.13
CA ALA A 572 20.15 7.91 36.41
C ALA A 572 18.81 8.26 37.07
N THR A 573 17.75 8.51 36.32
CA THR A 573 16.42 8.91 36.83
C THR A 573 15.40 7.77 36.87
N GLY A 574 15.80 6.54 36.56
CA GLY A 574 14.88 5.40 36.49
C GLY A 574 13.78 5.57 35.44
N GLY A 575 14.06 6.33 34.35
CA GLY A 575 13.12 6.58 33.29
C GLY A 575 12.03 7.63 33.58
N ARG A 576 12.14 8.39 34.65
CA ARG A 576 11.13 9.41 35.05
C ARG A 576 11.09 10.65 34.17
N MET A 577 12.15 10.93 33.40
CA MET A 577 12.29 12.16 32.60
C MET A 577 12.02 11.92 31.09
N ARG A 578 11.11 11.01 30.72
CA ARG A 578 10.79 10.66 29.31
C ARG A 578 10.38 11.88 28.45
N TRP A 579 9.88 12.94 29.08
CA TRP A 579 9.50 14.19 28.41
C TRP A 579 10.68 14.95 27.74
N ILE A 580 11.94 14.61 28.09
CA ILE A 580 13.12 15.18 27.43
C ILE A 580 13.26 14.66 26.00
N ASP A 581 12.66 13.51 25.69
CA ASP A 581 12.63 12.99 24.34
C ASP A 581 11.60 13.72 23.48
N GLY A 582 12.09 14.49 22.50
CA GLY A 582 11.23 15.26 21.60
C GLY A 582 10.30 14.40 20.75
N TYR A 583 10.72 13.20 20.37
CA TYR A 583 9.92 12.28 19.56
C TYR A 583 8.72 11.73 20.36
N LEU A 584 8.97 11.26 21.60
CA LEU A 584 7.91 10.79 22.50
C LEU A 584 6.91 11.90 22.84
N ARG A 585 7.36 13.15 22.88
CA ARG A 585 6.52 14.31 23.21
C ARG A 585 5.63 14.74 22.05
N THR A 586 6.15 14.68 20.81
CA THR A 586 5.47 15.24 19.63
C THR A 586 4.65 14.21 18.84
N THR A 587 4.91 12.91 19.04
CA THR A 587 4.27 11.86 18.26
C THR A 587 3.05 11.31 19.01
N LYS A 588 1.86 11.40 18.40
CA LYS A 588 0.62 10.78 18.90
C LYS A 588 0.68 9.27 18.65
N MET A 589 1.31 8.52 19.52
CA MET A 589 1.35 7.05 19.50
C MET A 589 0.58 6.47 20.68
N SER A 590 0.04 5.25 20.51
CA SER A 590 -0.49 4.48 21.64
C SER A 590 0.59 4.24 22.69
N ARG A 591 0.20 4.03 23.94
CA ARG A 591 1.14 3.76 25.06
C ARG A 591 2.05 2.58 24.77
N ASP A 592 1.52 1.52 24.17
CA ASP A 592 2.28 0.31 23.85
C ASP A 592 3.35 0.58 22.77
N LYS A 593 3.01 1.36 21.74
CA LYS A 593 3.99 1.78 20.72
C LYS A 593 5.07 2.69 21.29
N GLN A 594 4.70 3.60 22.21
CA GLN A 594 5.66 4.44 22.92
C GLN A 594 6.60 3.62 23.80
N GLU A 595 6.08 2.62 24.52
CA GLU A 595 6.89 1.74 25.36
C GLU A 595 7.80 0.84 24.52
N SER A 596 7.30 0.26 23.44
CA SER A 596 8.09 -0.55 22.50
C SER A 596 9.23 0.26 21.90
N TRP A 597 8.94 1.47 21.41
CA TRP A 597 9.95 2.38 20.88
C TRP A 597 10.97 2.79 21.95
N PHE A 598 10.52 3.11 23.17
CA PHE A 598 11.40 3.49 24.28
C PHE A 598 12.33 2.34 24.68
N ASN A 599 11.81 1.10 24.71
CA ASN A 599 12.61 -0.08 25.06
C ASN A 599 13.66 -0.35 23.98
N ASP A 600 13.29 -0.27 22.70
CA ASP A 600 14.19 -0.44 21.59
C ASP A 600 15.33 0.60 21.61
N GLN A 601 15.01 1.88 21.78
CA GLN A 601 16.00 2.96 21.71
C GLN A 601 16.87 3.12 23.00
N TYR A 602 16.32 2.84 24.18
CA TYR A 602 16.99 3.17 25.44
C TYR A 602 17.32 1.96 26.33
N ARG A 603 16.65 0.81 26.14
CA ARG A 603 16.83 -0.40 26.96
C ARG A 603 17.37 -1.60 26.20
N HIS A 604 17.72 -1.42 24.92
CA HIS A 604 18.30 -2.50 24.13
C HIS A 604 19.57 -3.07 24.79
N PRO A 605 19.73 -4.40 24.89
CA PRO A 605 20.83 -5.04 25.62
C PRO A 605 22.22 -4.77 25.02
N HIS A 606 22.32 -4.58 23.69
CA HIS A 606 23.58 -4.33 23.03
C HIS A 606 23.40 -3.40 21.81
N GLU A 607 24.31 -2.42 21.68
CA GLU A 607 24.31 -1.48 20.57
C GLU A 607 25.75 -1.04 20.27
N SER A 608 26.23 -1.27 19.06
CA SER A 608 27.45 -0.68 18.52
C SER A 608 27.12 0.49 17.59
N LYS A 609 28.11 1.29 17.27
CA LYS A 609 27.97 2.50 16.44
C LYS A 609 29.14 2.57 15.47
N HIS A 610 28.80 2.93 14.25
CA HIS A 610 29.75 2.86 13.15
C HIS A 610 29.81 4.17 12.38
N THR A 611 30.97 4.47 11.81
CA THR A 611 31.14 5.62 10.94
C THR A 611 30.89 5.24 9.48
N MET A 612 30.54 6.23 8.65
CA MET A 612 30.42 6.01 7.20
C MET A 612 31.75 5.52 6.57
N GLY A 613 32.89 6.02 7.06
CA GLY A 613 34.18 5.58 6.60
C GLY A 613 34.47 4.11 6.86
N GLU A 614 34.12 3.62 8.04
CA GLU A 614 34.23 2.20 8.41
C GLU A 614 33.41 1.29 7.47
N VAL A 615 32.20 1.67 7.13
CA VAL A 615 31.35 0.87 6.22
C VAL A 615 31.88 0.90 4.78
N LEU A 616 32.49 2.00 4.33
CA LEU A 616 33.19 2.04 3.04
C LEU A 616 34.40 1.06 3.01
N GLU A 617 35.13 0.92 4.12
CA GLU A 617 36.15 -0.10 4.23
C GLU A 617 35.60 -1.53 4.20
N TRP A 618 34.44 -1.76 4.84
CA TRP A 618 33.76 -3.07 4.75
C TRP A 618 33.39 -3.40 3.31
N PHE A 619 32.89 -2.43 2.57
CA PHE A 619 32.56 -2.59 1.16
C PHE A 619 33.79 -2.95 0.33
N ASP A 620 34.83 -2.17 0.44
CA ASP A 620 36.06 -2.41 -0.37
C ASP A 620 36.70 -3.77 -0.09
N LYS A 621 36.84 -4.13 1.21
CA LYS A 621 37.39 -5.43 1.65
C LYS A 621 36.58 -6.64 1.16
N ASN A 622 35.27 -6.46 0.85
CA ASN A 622 34.39 -7.55 0.43
C ASN A 622 33.94 -7.44 -1.04
N GLY A 623 34.62 -6.63 -1.83
CA GLY A 623 34.42 -6.52 -3.27
C GLY A 623 33.13 -5.77 -3.67
N PHE A 624 32.76 -4.75 -2.92
CA PHE A 624 31.67 -3.84 -3.27
C PHE A 624 32.22 -2.45 -3.61
N ASP A 625 31.59 -1.83 -4.60
CA ASP A 625 31.73 -0.41 -4.86
C ASP A 625 30.60 0.33 -4.14
N PHE A 626 30.91 1.49 -3.55
CA PHE A 626 29.90 2.35 -2.96
C PHE A 626 28.97 2.88 -4.06
N VAL A 627 27.66 2.89 -3.78
CA VAL A 627 26.64 3.40 -4.69
C VAL A 627 25.97 4.63 -4.10
N HIS A 628 25.38 4.53 -2.90
CA HIS A 628 24.60 5.63 -2.32
C HIS A 628 24.58 5.59 -0.79
N GLY A 629 24.32 6.73 -0.16
CA GLY A 629 24.10 6.84 1.28
C GLY A 629 22.84 7.64 1.63
N VAL A 630 22.17 7.25 2.70
CA VAL A 630 21.01 7.98 3.24
C VAL A 630 21.26 8.28 4.72
N PRO A 631 21.46 9.55 5.12
CA PRO A 631 21.57 10.73 4.26
C PRO A 631 22.78 10.68 3.32
N PRO A 632 22.84 11.55 2.29
CA PRO A 632 23.99 11.66 1.41
C PRO A 632 25.31 11.88 2.19
N LEU A 633 26.43 11.34 1.65
CA LEU A 633 27.75 11.46 2.29
C LEU A 633 28.36 12.86 2.12
N SER A 634 27.82 13.66 1.23
CA SER A 634 28.15 15.06 1.04
C SER A 634 27.37 15.94 2.02
N PRO A 635 28.03 16.84 2.77
CA PRO A 635 27.34 17.74 3.69
C PRO A 635 26.50 18.81 2.98
N TRP A 636 26.69 18.98 1.68
CA TRP A 636 26.02 19.96 0.84
C TRP A 636 24.73 19.47 0.19
N GLU A 637 24.49 18.16 0.26
CA GLU A 637 23.33 17.51 -0.32
C GLU A 637 22.33 17.15 0.79
N ASP A 638 21.04 17.38 0.50
CA ASP A 638 19.96 16.97 1.36
C ASP A 638 19.21 15.78 0.71
N PHE A 639 18.76 14.83 1.54
CA PHE A 639 17.99 13.70 1.08
C PHE A 639 16.62 14.15 0.58
N THR A 640 16.31 13.86 -0.67
CA THR A 640 15.09 14.31 -1.35
C THR A 640 14.17 13.17 -1.75
N THR A 641 12.99 13.50 -2.25
CA THR A 641 12.01 12.54 -2.78
C THR A 641 12.38 12.02 -4.17
N GLU A 642 13.43 12.55 -4.79
CA GLU A 642 13.87 12.22 -6.16
C GLU A 642 15.20 11.47 -6.18
N GLU A 643 15.70 11.05 -5.01
CA GLU A 643 16.94 10.30 -4.88
C GLU A 643 16.98 9.04 -5.74
N ARG A 644 18.17 8.76 -6.30
CA ARG A 644 18.47 7.56 -7.10
C ARG A 644 19.32 6.59 -6.29
N LEU A 645 18.68 5.79 -5.44
CA LEU A 645 19.35 4.93 -4.46
C LEU A 645 20.33 3.91 -5.07
N PHE A 646 20.11 3.50 -6.31
CA PHE A 646 20.91 2.46 -6.99
C PHE A 646 21.76 3.03 -8.13
N GLU A 647 21.87 4.35 -8.23
CA GLU A 647 22.80 5.04 -9.12
C GLU A 647 24.04 5.51 -8.34
N PRO A 648 25.23 5.46 -8.93
CA PRO A 648 26.47 5.84 -8.24
C PRO A 648 26.48 7.30 -7.81
N ALA A 649 26.65 7.54 -6.51
CA ALA A 649 26.89 8.83 -5.91
C ALA A 649 28.35 8.97 -5.45
N SER A 650 28.79 10.18 -5.15
CA SER A 650 30.13 10.41 -4.63
C SER A 650 30.25 9.87 -3.19
N PRO A 651 31.26 9.07 -2.87
CA PRO A 651 31.53 8.67 -1.49
C PRO A 651 32.09 9.83 -0.63
N GLY A 652 32.35 10.99 -1.24
CA GLY A 652 33.04 12.11 -0.60
C GLY A 652 34.44 11.81 -0.12
N ASN A 653 35.16 12.82 0.31
CA ASN A 653 36.45 12.63 1.01
C ASN A 653 36.22 12.50 2.54
N ALA A 654 37.26 12.23 3.29
CA ALA A 654 37.16 12.02 4.75
C ALA A 654 36.66 13.25 5.50
N LEU A 655 36.99 14.47 5.03
CA LEU A 655 36.52 15.71 5.64
C LEU A 655 35.01 15.94 5.39
N GLU A 656 34.55 15.73 4.16
CA GLU A 656 33.14 15.84 3.79
C GLU A 656 32.29 14.87 4.59
N ARG A 657 32.68 13.60 4.69
CA ARG A 657 32.02 12.62 5.53
C ARG A 657 32.03 13.02 7.01
N GLY A 658 33.10 13.58 7.51
CA GLY A 658 33.21 14.11 8.87
C GLY A 658 32.16 15.22 9.12
N LEU A 659 32.07 16.17 8.18
CA LEU A 659 31.08 17.27 8.23
C LEU A 659 29.63 16.75 8.12
N ALA A 660 29.35 15.83 7.20
CA ALA A 660 28.03 15.22 7.06
C ALA A 660 27.59 14.52 8.36
N GLN A 661 28.48 13.76 8.98
CA GLN A 661 28.22 13.10 10.27
C GLN A 661 28.04 14.11 11.42
N THR A 662 28.78 15.22 11.40
CA THR A 662 28.61 16.31 12.37
C THR A 662 27.24 17.00 12.20
N LYS A 663 26.79 17.19 10.95
CA LYS A 663 25.41 17.69 10.66
C LYS A 663 24.35 16.77 11.30
N MET A 664 24.58 15.45 11.37
CA MET A 664 23.66 14.51 12.03
C MET A 664 23.53 14.74 13.55
N ILE A 665 24.54 15.30 14.22
CA ILE A 665 24.41 15.70 15.63
C ILE A 665 23.44 16.88 15.77
N ILE A 666 23.62 17.89 14.91
CA ILE A 666 22.89 19.17 14.97
C ILE A 666 21.44 19.01 14.52
N SER A 667 21.19 18.27 13.48
CA SER A 667 19.84 18.05 12.93
C SER A 667 18.91 17.30 13.90
N GLY A 668 19.46 16.84 15.03
CA GLY A 668 18.72 16.14 16.09
C GLY A 668 17.95 14.98 15.46
N SER A 669 18.65 14.12 14.73
CA SER A 669 18.03 13.18 13.81
C SER A 669 16.76 12.59 14.42
N ARG A 670 15.63 12.85 13.78
CA ARG A 670 14.34 12.27 14.18
C ARG A 670 14.37 10.74 14.20
N GLU A 671 15.37 10.17 13.56
CA GLU A 671 15.62 8.73 13.41
C GLU A 671 16.74 8.20 14.30
N GLY A 672 17.13 8.95 15.32
CA GLY A 672 18.11 8.51 16.33
C GLY A 672 19.52 8.25 15.81
N GLY A 673 19.97 8.94 14.74
CA GLY A 673 21.28 8.77 14.14
C GLY A 673 21.43 7.54 13.24
N PHE A 674 20.31 7.02 12.74
CA PHE A 674 20.29 5.93 11.77
C PHE A 674 20.76 6.42 10.39
N TYR A 675 21.56 5.61 9.70
CA TYR A 675 21.99 5.88 8.33
C TYR A 675 22.07 4.59 7.53
N ILE A 676 22.01 4.72 6.20
CA ILE A 676 22.00 3.60 5.27
C ILE A 676 23.13 3.78 4.28
N MET A 677 23.81 2.69 3.94
CA MET A 677 24.84 2.61 2.91
C MET A 677 24.49 1.54 1.90
N ILE A 678 24.58 1.86 0.63
CA ILE A 678 24.29 0.96 -0.49
C ILE A 678 25.59 0.69 -1.25
N GLY A 679 25.93 -0.58 -1.44
CA GLY A 679 27.06 -1.03 -2.22
C GLY A 679 26.65 -1.96 -3.35
N LYS A 680 27.37 -1.92 -4.48
CA LYS A 680 27.19 -2.82 -5.63
C LYS A 680 28.33 -3.82 -5.68
N LYS A 681 28.01 -5.12 -5.73
CA LYS A 681 29.04 -6.17 -5.81
C LYS A 681 29.75 -6.12 -7.15
N ARG A 682 31.06 -6.07 -7.11
CA ARG A 682 31.92 -6.12 -8.32
C ARG A 682 31.61 -7.40 -9.10
N GLY A 683 31.62 -7.33 -10.42
CA GLY A 683 31.49 -8.52 -11.28
C GLY A 683 32.66 -9.48 -11.03
N ALA A 684 32.52 -10.75 -11.29
CA ALA A 684 33.66 -11.64 -11.41
C ALA A 684 34.52 -11.14 -12.56
N ALA A 685 35.81 -10.81 -12.28
CA ALA A 685 36.77 -10.40 -13.28
C ALA A 685 37.01 -11.50 -14.32
#